data_e681435fcbbc45bf38a090f7ea6f3ad8
#
_entry.id   e681435fcbbc45bf38a090f7ea6f3ad8
#
_cell.length_a   1.000
_cell.length_b   1.000
_cell.length_c   1.000
_cell.angle_alpha   90.00
_cell.angle_beta   90.00
_cell.angle_gamma   90.00
#
_symmetry.space_group_name_H-M   'P 1'
#
loop_
_entity.id
_entity.type
_entity.pdbx_description
1 polymer ?
#
loop_
_entity_poly.entity_id
_entity_poly.type
_entity_poly.pdbx_seq_one_letter_code
_entity_poly.pdbx_strand_id
1 'polypeptide(L)'
;MKSFTISLLLLMLVCGSAFTQEAEGPIIDARHYSNVFGEIRNYRIFLPPDYFDNPRKRYPVIYYFHGWSQRYFGSTSHTSKGIDRGGDNDGDNIANYVAGHEVIVVKPDGYNRNPEGDYYLRPYNVSPVETNRQFPIYFPELVKHIDASYHTIADRDHRAVSGLSMGGFMTFWIGGKYPHLLSAAGNFCGSTEFWVGPKNSPVEYRHLDMYKNYNGMNVRLNYGDKDFIRCYHQDMNRVWTQVMDNYEYKIYNAAHSTCGLSEMYDFIMETFKNPPGKPQKWHHIDAYPEFSVWDYQISSDRDLPGFTLLENVNGRGFRCSVREFLPDGELIPSVRLSVLTAPLYEKNQQYIINDIDQKRGEVSQKVIRSDNSGRLKIHLNGTLHEIGINKMEAPPNICIASFEIENMGWATHKKEVAVSVKLLNKGGMEAKGVTAKLLTTRKSAKVVNNDSEYGTIAINEIIDSHVPFTFFVQSDHIEMERFKLLITDKNNHEWSEYLDIPLRTDQPEIREFEIADGKIFEVAEAGDDTATVYLGAGNGDGVPNPGESIVILMKDRDRYWRTFLYTSDKYVNPSGINIRVSDNWSNYDHVGGSAKYSVPVLSSASPQNHMIEFSTEYWLPDYPYHIIKRGKVKIEVTGQDSTPPQVQWVKGSGDNVIQAKAYDGGKIQSMKARLISREFPEKFIEVELNDKGKEGDREEGDHIFSKKIPDQKFGLYHVEIEAIDSFNNKIASEWPDVIVLY
;
A
#
# COMPACT_ATOMS: atom_id res chain seq x y z
N MET A 1 24.03 -85.40 50.81
CA MET A 1 22.77 -84.92 50.30
C MET A 1 23.08 -83.56 49.69
N LYS A 2 23.15 -83.48 48.35
CA LYS A 2 23.63 -82.34 47.59
C LYS A 2 22.43 -81.53 47.10
N SER A 3 22.39 -80.23 47.44
CA SER A 3 21.40 -79.29 47.02
C SER A 3 21.82 -78.70 45.67
N PHE A 4 20.95 -78.79 44.67
CA PHE A 4 21.16 -78.13 43.36
C PHE A 4 20.42 -76.83 43.35
N THR A 5 21.16 -75.71 43.16
CA THR A 5 20.58 -74.38 42.97
C THR A 5 20.59 -74.06 41.46
N ILE A 6 19.41 -73.91 40.93
CA ILE A 6 19.20 -73.48 39.50
C ILE A 6 19.21 -71.95 39.50
N SER A 7 20.20 -71.35 38.88
CA SER A 7 20.20 -69.89 38.56
C SER A 7 19.47 -69.63 37.25
N LEU A 8 18.34 -68.93 37.36
CA LEU A 8 17.57 -68.42 36.22
C LEU A 8 18.19 -67.10 35.76
N LEU A 9 18.82 -67.12 34.59
CA LEU A 9 19.35 -65.91 33.95
C LEU A 9 18.22 -65.21 33.21
N LEU A 10 17.72 -64.10 33.76
CA LEU A 10 16.72 -63.26 33.12
C LEU A 10 17.42 -62.30 32.15
N LEU A 11 17.30 -62.59 30.87
CA LEU A 11 17.77 -61.72 29.79
C LEU A 11 16.79 -60.58 29.62
N MET A 12 17.02 -59.38 30.20
CA MET A 12 16.30 -58.16 29.87
C MET A 12 16.73 -57.69 28.49
N LEU A 13 15.89 -57.88 27.49
CA LEU A 13 15.95 -57.14 26.24
C LEU A 13 15.52 -55.69 26.54
N VAL A 14 16.47 -54.83 26.74
CA VAL A 14 16.24 -53.38 26.65
C VAL A 14 16.10 -53.04 25.16
N CYS A 15 14.84 -52.93 24.69
CA CYS A 15 14.54 -52.22 23.48
C CYS A 15 14.85 -50.74 23.74
N GLY A 16 16.08 -50.33 23.53
CA GLY A 16 16.42 -48.91 23.38
C GLY A 16 15.78 -48.42 22.10
N SER A 17 14.66 -47.71 22.23
CA SER A 17 14.26 -46.80 21.19
C SER A 17 15.41 -45.80 21.03
N ALA A 18 16.24 -46.03 20.01
CA ALA A 18 17.17 -45.03 19.54
C ALA A 18 16.30 -43.88 19.04
N PHE A 19 16.08 -42.87 19.88
CA PHE A 19 15.80 -41.53 19.36
C PHE A 19 17.02 -41.20 18.52
N THR A 20 16.94 -41.32 17.23
CA THR A 20 17.87 -40.69 16.31
C THR A 20 17.68 -39.20 16.53
N GLN A 21 18.58 -38.61 17.31
CA GLN A 21 18.73 -37.17 17.36
C GLN A 21 19.03 -36.75 15.93
N GLU A 22 18.08 -36.12 15.27
CA GLU A 22 18.32 -35.57 13.92
C GLU A 22 19.59 -34.72 14.01
N ALA A 23 20.52 -34.90 13.08
CA ALA A 23 21.76 -34.16 13.09
C ALA A 23 21.43 -32.67 12.86
N GLU A 24 21.79 -31.80 13.79
CA GLU A 24 21.64 -30.35 13.63
C GLU A 24 22.42 -29.92 12.37
N GLY A 25 21.75 -29.14 11.50
CA GLY A 25 22.39 -28.55 10.33
C GLY A 25 23.33 -27.41 10.71
N PRO A 26 24.30 -27.06 9.84
CA PRO A 26 25.20 -25.93 10.08
C PRO A 26 24.47 -24.61 10.18
N ILE A 27 24.78 -23.83 11.22
CA ILE A 27 24.31 -22.45 11.43
C ILE A 27 25.51 -21.52 11.31
N ILE A 28 25.48 -20.60 10.35
CA ILE A 28 26.61 -19.73 10.03
C ILE A 28 26.20 -18.26 10.09
N ASP A 29 26.94 -17.48 10.91
CA ASP A 29 26.89 -16.03 10.86
C ASP A 29 27.81 -15.51 9.76
N ALA A 30 27.23 -14.85 8.78
CA ALA A 30 27.93 -14.38 7.59
C ALA A 30 27.65 -12.89 7.34
N ARG A 31 28.41 -12.33 6.40
CA ARG A 31 28.32 -10.92 6.05
C ARG A 31 28.71 -10.68 4.60
N HIS A 32 28.16 -9.61 4.02
CA HIS A 32 28.58 -9.12 2.72
C HIS A 32 28.56 -7.60 2.66
N TYR A 33 29.28 -7.02 1.70
CA TYR A 33 29.18 -5.60 1.42
C TYR A 33 27.93 -5.32 0.59
N SER A 34 27.11 -4.35 1.03
CA SER A 34 25.95 -3.87 0.27
C SER A 34 26.27 -2.56 -0.43
N ASN A 35 26.01 -2.51 -1.73
CA ASN A 35 26.12 -1.27 -2.50
C ASN A 35 24.96 -0.31 -2.19
N VAL A 36 23.77 -0.84 -1.88
CA VAL A 36 22.60 -0.04 -1.50
C VAL A 36 22.85 0.68 -0.20
N PHE A 37 23.37 0.00 0.81
CA PHE A 37 23.68 0.62 2.10
C PHE A 37 25.05 1.28 2.16
N GLY A 38 25.99 0.95 1.27
CA GLY A 38 27.38 1.41 1.33
C GLY A 38 28.14 0.88 2.54
N GLU A 39 27.72 -0.26 3.11
CA GLU A 39 28.29 -0.85 4.33
C GLU A 39 28.18 -2.36 4.34
N ILE A 40 28.85 -3.00 5.31
CA ILE A 40 28.75 -4.44 5.54
C ILE A 40 27.42 -4.76 6.22
N ARG A 41 26.66 -5.70 5.64
CA ARG A 41 25.40 -6.23 6.18
C ARG A 41 25.64 -7.65 6.69
N ASN A 42 25.03 -7.96 7.84
CA ASN A 42 25.14 -9.27 8.47
C ASN A 42 23.86 -10.10 8.22
N TYR A 43 24.04 -11.42 8.23
CA TYR A 43 22.92 -12.37 8.20
C TYR A 43 23.36 -13.68 8.86
N ARG A 44 22.38 -14.45 9.33
CA ARG A 44 22.54 -15.85 9.73
C ARG A 44 21.93 -16.73 8.66
N ILE A 45 22.60 -17.84 8.36
CA ILE A 45 22.07 -18.84 7.45
C ILE A 45 22.01 -20.19 8.15
N PHE A 46 20.87 -20.85 7.99
CA PHE A 46 20.59 -22.20 8.46
C PHE A 46 20.64 -23.12 7.24
N LEU A 47 21.51 -24.12 7.31
CA LEU A 47 21.75 -25.06 6.20
C LEU A 47 21.29 -26.47 6.58
N PRO A 48 20.78 -27.27 5.62
CA PRO A 48 20.45 -28.67 5.86
C PRO A 48 21.67 -29.47 6.37
N PRO A 49 21.45 -30.54 7.15
CA PRO A 49 22.56 -31.33 7.73
C PRO A 49 23.53 -31.88 6.70
N ASP A 50 23.05 -32.28 5.53
CA ASP A 50 23.83 -32.86 4.43
C ASP A 50 24.43 -31.85 3.44
N TYR A 51 24.33 -30.54 3.76
CA TYR A 51 24.69 -29.46 2.83
C TYR A 51 26.13 -29.56 2.29
N PHE A 52 27.11 -29.83 3.15
CA PHE A 52 28.51 -29.94 2.74
C PHE A 52 28.86 -31.28 2.13
N ASP A 53 28.07 -32.32 2.42
CA ASP A 53 28.28 -33.67 1.89
C ASP A 53 27.79 -33.78 0.42
N ASN A 54 26.91 -32.91 0.00
CA ASN A 54 26.25 -32.91 -1.30
C ASN A 54 26.50 -31.63 -2.11
N PRO A 55 27.72 -31.33 -2.59
CA PRO A 55 28.04 -30.03 -3.22
C PRO A 55 27.32 -29.77 -4.55
N ARG A 56 26.67 -30.78 -5.14
CA ARG A 56 25.87 -30.61 -6.35
C ARG A 56 24.39 -30.42 -6.08
N LYS A 57 23.92 -30.68 -4.88
CA LYS A 57 22.53 -30.52 -4.51
C LYS A 57 22.21 -29.02 -4.37
N ARG A 58 21.03 -28.64 -4.77
CA ARG A 58 20.51 -27.28 -4.68
C ARG A 58 19.25 -27.29 -3.80
N TYR A 59 19.04 -26.21 -3.07
CA TYR A 59 17.98 -26.11 -2.08
C TYR A 59 17.12 -24.87 -2.31
N PRO A 60 15.81 -24.93 -2.06
CA PRO A 60 14.97 -23.74 -2.02
C PRO A 60 15.36 -22.85 -0.84
N VAL A 61 14.96 -21.57 -0.89
CA VAL A 61 15.37 -20.56 0.10
C VAL A 61 14.20 -19.83 0.69
N ILE A 62 14.16 -19.74 2.03
CA ILE A 62 13.25 -18.88 2.79
C ILE A 62 14.07 -17.74 3.41
N TYR A 63 13.71 -16.50 3.12
CA TYR A 63 14.26 -15.32 3.79
C TYR A 63 13.35 -14.97 4.96
N TYR A 64 13.87 -15.09 6.19
CA TYR A 64 13.14 -14.85 7.42
C TYR A 64 13.54 -13.51 8.04
N PHE A 65 12.59 -12.61 8.20
CA PHE A 65 12.78 -11.29 8.80
C PHE A 65 12.41 -11.33 10.28
N HIS A 66 13.35 -10.95 11.14
CA HIS A 66 13.14 -10.92 12.60
C HIS A 66 12.22 -9.77 13.03
N GLY A 67 11.66 -9.85 14.25
CA GLY A 67 10.81 -8.80 14.83
C GLY A 67 11.59 -7.60 15.38
N TRP A 68 10.85 -6.66 15.95
CA TRP A 68 11.42 -5.53 16.71
C TRP A 68 12.28 -6.04 17.86
N SER A 69 13.36 -5.34 18.16
CA SER A 69 14.37 -5.66 19.19
C SER A 69 15.05 -7.04 19.05
N GLN A 70 14.69 -7.85 18.07
CA GLN A 70 15.42 -9.04 17.69
C GLN A 70 16.56 -8.71 16.71
N ARG A 71 17.47 -9.65 16.52
CA ARG A 71 18.60 -9.55 15.57
C ARG A 71 18.69 -10.83 14.75
N TYR A 72 19.58 -10.84 13.78
CA TYR A 72 19.87 -12.05 13.01
C TYR A 72 20.46 -13.19 13.86
N PHE A 73 21.04 -12.91 15.04
CA PHE A 73 21.78 -13.87 15.85
C PHE A 73 21.26 -14.10 17.27
N GLY A 74 20.50 -13.25 17.84
CA GLY A 74 20.07 -13.35 19.23
C GLY A 74 18.66 -12.85 19.47
N SER A 75 18.12 -13.07 20.66
CA SER A 75 16.76 -12.67 20.98
C SER A 75 16.59 -11.14 21.04
N THR A 76 17.10 -10.51 22.09
CA THR A 76 16.89 -9.07 22.31
C THR A 76 18.16 -8.29 22.53
N SER A 77 19.27 -8.94 22.91
CA SER A 77 20.52 -8.26 23.19
C SER A 77 21.35 -8.03 21.93
N HIS A 78 21.70 -6.79 21.65
CA HIS A 78 22.62 -6.43 20.58
C HIS A 78 24.03 -7.00 20.73
N THR A 79 24.39 -7.45 21.94
CA THR A 79 25.69 -8.03 22.24
C THR A 79 25.70 -9.55 22.25
N SER A 80 24.55 -10.20 22.28
CA SER A 80 24.42 -11.65 22.28
C SER A 80 24.80 -12.23 20.92
N LYS A 81 25.64 -13.25 20.91
CA LYS A 81 26.07 -14.00 19.71
C LYS A 81 25.71 -15.48 19.78
N GLY A 82 24.77 -15.85 20.59
CA GLY A 82 24.29 -17.23 20.68
C GLY A 82 23.32 -17.59 19.54
N ILE A 83 22.92 -18.85 19.47
CA ILE A 83 21.74 -19.27 18.73
C ILE A 83 20.54 -18.64 19.41
N ASP A 84 19.57 -18.17 18.62
CA ASP A 84 18.32 -17.64 19.15
C ASP A 84 17.57 -18.73 19.88
N ARG A 85 17.35 -18.57 21.18
CA ARG A 85 16.67 -19.54 22.02
C ARG A 85 15.72 -18.86 23.00
N GLY A 86 14.57 -19.44 23.15
CA GLY A 86 13.54 -18.99 24.07
C GLY A 86 12.83 -17.70 23.65
N GLY A 87 11.83 -17.32 24.40
CA GLY A 87 11.05 -16.12 24.19
C GLY A 87 10.31 -16.08 22.85
N ASP A 88 10.42 -14.97 22.20
CA ASP A 88 9.76 -14.65 20.94
C ASP A 88 10.69 -14.78 19.72
N ASN A 89 11.87 -15.31 19.90
CA ASN A 89 12.79 -15.51 18.78
C ASN A 89 12.62 -16.91 18.18
N ASP A 90 13.01 -17.06 16.95
CA ASP A 90 12.68 -18.20 16.12
C ASP A 90 13.92 -18.99 15.67
N GLY A 91 15.09 -18.60 16.16
CA GLY A 91 16.32 -19.19 15.68
C GLY A 91 16.44 -20.68 15.94
N ASP A 92 16.09 -21.16 17.12
CA ASP A 92 16.10 -22.58 17.46
C ASP A 92 14.93 -23.33 16.80
N ASN A 93 13.76 -22.70 16.62
CA ASN A 93 12.66 -23.26 15.86
C ASN A 93 13.01 -23.42 14.37
N ILE A 94 13.68 -22.43 13.79
CA ILE A 94 14.20 -22.50 12.42
C ILE A 94 15.22 -23.63 12.29
N ALA A 95 16.18 -23.72 13.21
CA ALA A 95 17.19 -24.76 13.21
C ALA A 95 16.58 -26.18 13.26
N ASN A 96 15.57 -26.37 14.13
CA ASN A 96 14.86 -27.64 14.25
C ASN A 96 14.11 -28.00 12.96
N TYR A 97 13.48 -27.02 12.31
CA TYR A 97 12.79 -27.27 11.03
C TYR A 97 13.78 -27.66 9.92
N VAL A 98 14.87 -26.90 9.77
CA VAL A 98 15.90 -27.14 8.75
C VAL A 98 16.59 -28.49 8.95
N ALA A 99 16.75 -28.96 10.23
CA ALA A 99 17.32 -30.26 10.54
C ALA A 99 16.58 -31.43 9.88
N GLY A 100 15.26 -31.29 9.70
CA GLY A 100 14.39 -32.31 9.08
C GLY A 100 14.00 -32.04 7.62
N HIS A 101 14.42 -30.91 7.04
CA HIS A 101 13.92 -30.47 5.75
C HIS A 101 15.03 -29.97 4.80
N GLU A 102 14.85 -30.21 3.52
CA GLU A 102 15.81 -29.79 2.46
C GLU A 102 15.58 -28.33 2.05
N VAL A 103 15.84 -27.39 2.95
CA VAL A 103 15.62 -25.95 2.75
C VAL A 103 16.74 -25.14 3.39
N ILE A 104 17.12 -24.05 2.75
CA ILE A 104 18.00 -23.01 3.33
C ILE A 104 17.13 -21.91 3.90
N VAL A 105 17.42 -21.45 5.13
CA VAL A 105 16.80 -20.27 5.70
C VAL A 105 17.84 -19.19 5.93
N VAL A 106 17.57 -17.99 5.45
CA VAL A 106 18.44 -16.81 5.60
C VAL A 106 17.75 -15.79 6.49
N LYS A 107 18.37 -15.44 7.61
CA LYS A 107 17.87 -14.44 8.56
C LYS A 107 18.76 -13.18 8.49
N PRO A 108 18.43 -12.18 7.66
CA PRO A 108 19.23 -10.96 7.57
C PRO A 108 19.03 -10.05 8.78
N ASP A 109 20.03 -9.25 9.10
CA ASP A 109 19.94 -8.22 10.12
C ASP A 109 19.19 -7.00 9.57
N GLY A 110 18.07 -6.68 10.18
CA GLY A 110 17.27 -5.51 9.81
C GLY A 110 17.85 -4.18 10.28
N TYR A 111 18.75 -4.19 11.26
CA TYR A 111 19.31 -2.96 11.84
C TYR A 111 20.46 -2.41 11.03
N ASN A 112 20.59 -1.10 11.01
CA ASN A 112 21.72 -0.40 10.41
C ASN A 112 22.86 -0.25 11.41
N ARG A 113 24.06 0.00 10.88
CA ARG A 113 25.29 0.04 11.65
C ARG A 113 25.44 1.28 12.50
N ASN A 114 24.83 2.38 12.08
CA ASN A 114 24.88 3.63 12.83
C ASN A 114 23.64 3.77 13.74
N PRO A 115 23.76 3.46 15.04
CA PRO A 115 22.66 3.57 15.98
C PRO A 115 22.31 5.03 16.35
N GLU A 116 23.15 6.00 15.97
CA GLU A 116 22.93 7.42 16.30
C GLU A 116 22.09 8.16 15.28
N GLY A 117 21.74 7.51 14.16
CA GLY A 117 20.82 8.08 13.18
C GLY A 117 19.38 7.83 13.60
N ASP A 118 18.65 8.85 13.98
CA ASP A 118 17.27 8.74 14.50
C ASP A 118 16.32 7.94 13.62
N TYR A 119 16.46 8.01 12.31
CA TYR A 119 15.61 7.27 11.36
C TYR A 119 16.02 5.81 11.13
N TYR A 120 17.07 5.33 11.80
CA TYR A 120 17.47 3.92 11.80
C TYR A 120 17.13 3.19 13.11
N LEU A 121 16.33 3.78 13.95
CA LEU A 121 15.92 3.16 15.23
C LEU A 121 15.07 1.91 15.01
N ARG A 122 14.39 1.79 13.87
CA ARG A 122 13.57 0.62 13.53
C ARG A 122 14.31 -0.29 12.56
N PRO A 123 14.17 -1.62 12.71
CA PRO A 123 14.70 -2.54 11.72
C PRO A 123 14.03 -2.32 10.37
N TYR A 124 14.72 -2.69 9.30
CA TYR A 124 14.24 -2.69 7.92
C TYR A 124 13.79 -1.32 7.36
N ASN A 125 14.13 -0.22 7.99
CA ASN A 125 13.66 1.12 7.58
C ASN A 125 12.13 1.24 7.50
N VAL A 126 11.39 0.57 8.43
CA VAL A 126 9.92 0.72 8.53
C VAL A 126 9.55 2.06 9.17
N SER A 127 10.17 3.11 8.68
CA SER A 127 9.90 4.53 8.95
C SER A 127 10.48 5.35 7.80
N PRO A 128 10.09 6.61 7.62
CA PRO A 128 10.67 7.49 6.62
C PRO A 128 12.19 7.64 6.78
N VAL A 129 12.93 7.54 5.69
CA VAL A 129 14.40 7.72 5.65
C VAL A 129 14.79 8.77 4.62
N GLU A 130 15.89 9.47 4.86
CA GLU A 130 16.34 10.58 4.02
C GLU A 130 17.13 10.16 2.78
N THR A 131 17.43 8.88 2.62
CA THR A 131 18.26 8.34 1.54
C THR A 131 17.60 7.17 0.84
N ASN A 132 18.19 6.75 -0.29
CA ASN A 132 17.78 5.52 -0.99
C ASN A 132 18.28 4.24 -0.28
N ARG A 133 18.93 4.34 0.86
CA ARG A 133 19.43 3.23 1.68
C ARG A 133 18.28 2.54 2.42
N GLN A 134 17.40 1.89 1.68
CA GLN A 134 16.18 1.27 2.21
C GLN A 134 16.20 -0.23 2.03
N PHE A 135 15.76 -0.94 3.05
CA PHE A 135 15.79 -2.40 3.08
C PHE A 135 15.01 -3.06 1.91
N PRO A 136 13.83 -2.56 1.50
CA PRO A 136 13.16 -3.12 0.33
C PRO A 136 13.99 -3.00 -0.97
N ILE A 137 14.76 -1.93 -1.13
CA ILE A 137 15.66 -1.77 -2.29
C ILE A 137 16.86 -2.70 -2.21
N TYR A 138 17.33 -3.00 -1.01
CA TYR A 138 18.44 -3.92 -0.73
C TYR A 138 18.08 -5.40 -0.99
N PHE A 139 16.85 -5.80 -0.82
CA PHE A 139 16.46 -7.21 -0.87
C PHE A 139 16.91 -7.95 -2.16
N PRO A 140 16.75 -7.40 -3.38
CA PRO A 140 17.28 -8.06 -4.59
C PRO A 140 18.80 -8.23 -4.60
N GLU A 141 19.55 -7.31 -3.98
CA GLU A 141 21.00 -7.44 -3.82
C GLU A 141 21.35 -8.60 -2.89
N LEU A 142 20.64 -8.73 -1.76
CA LEU A 142 20.78 -9.88 -0.84
C LEU A 142 20.49 -11.20 -1.56
N VAL A 143 19.40 -11.28 -2.32
CA VAL A 143 19.05 -12.49 -3.10
C VAL A 143 20.19 -12.86 -4.03
N LYS A 144 20.69 -11.91 -4.80
CA LYS A 144 21.82 -12.14 -5.72
C LYS A 144 23.08 -12.61 -4.99
N HIS A 145 23.37 -12.05 -3.82
CA HIS A 145 24.51 -12.47 -3.01
C HIS A 145 24.36 -13.92 -2.52
N ILE A 146 23.20 -14.27 -1.99
CA ILE A 146 22.91 -15.63 -1.48
C ILE A 146 22.99 -16.66 -2.60
N ASP A 147 22.37 -16.38 -3.76
CA ASP A 147 22.42 -17.28 -4.90
C ASP A 147 23.85 -17.50 -5.46
N ALA A 148 24.71 -16.49 -5.35
CA ALA A 148 26.11 -16.60 -5.76
C ALA A 148 27.00 -17.32 -4.74
N SER A 149 26.61 -17.33 -3.46
CA SER A 149 27.45 -17.80 -2.34
C SER A 149 27.08 -19.20 -1.85
N TYR A 150 25.84 -19.65 -2.09
CA TYR A 150 25.29 -20.89 -1.58
C TYR A 150 24.64 -21.75 -2.67
N HIS A 151 24.41 -23.03 -2.36
CA HIS A 151 23.81 -24.00 -3.27
C HIS A 151 22.28 -23.81 -3.35
N THR A 152 21.83 -22.69 -3.83
CA THR A 152 20.41 -22.39 -3.99
C THR A 152 19.84 -22.88 -5.32
N ILE A 153 18.53 -23.14 -5.37
CA ILE A 153 17.76 -23.18 -6.60
C ILE A 153 17.41 -21.71 -6.90
N ALA A 154 18.22 -21.08 -7.77
CA ALA A 154 18.24 -19.63 -7.98
C ALA A 154 17.11 -19.15 -8.91
N ASP A 155 15.88 -19.52 -8.62
CA ASP A 155 14.70 -19.11 -9.37
C ASP A 155 13.58 -18.62 -8.43
N ARG A 156 12.55 -18.02 -9.01
CA ARG A 156 11.39 -17.49 -8.32
C ARG A 156 10.59 -18.58 -7.59
N ASP A 157 10.44 -19.72 -8.22
CA ASP A 157 9.52 -20.77 -7.78
C ASP A 157 9.99 -21.48 -6.51
N HIS A 158 11.28 -21.36 -6.21
CA HIS A 158 11.93 -21.93 -5.03
C HIS A 158 12.41 -20.85 -4.03
N ARG A 159 11.79 -19.68 -4.04
CA ARG A 159 12.15 -18.58 -3.13
C ARG A 159 10.92 -18.01 -2.46
N ALA A 160 11.01 -17.85 -1.12
CA ALA A 160 9.94 -17.31 -0.30
C ALA A 160 10.47 -16.32 0.74
N VAL A 161 9.56 -15.52 1.29
CA VAL A 161 9.81 -14.64 2.45
C VAL A 161 8.91 -15.02 3.60
N SER A 162 9.42 -14.85 4.83
CA SER A 162 8.67 -15.04 6.07
C SER A 162 9.19 -14.09 7.14
N GLY A 163 8.45 -13.88 8.24
CA GLY A 163 8.94 -13.05 9.35
C GLY A 163 7.88 -12.72 10.38
N LEU A 164 8.36 -12.23 11.54
CA LEU A 164 7.54 -11.92 12.71
C LEU A 164 7.39 -10.40 12.89
N SER A 165 6.17 -9.94 13.21
CA SER A 165 5.92 -8.56 13.66
C SER A 165 6.38 -7.54 12.62
N MET A 166 7.36 -6.68 12.91
CA MET A 166 7.97 -5.82 11.89
C MET A 166 8.60 -6.61 10.74
N GLY A 167 9.16 -7.79 11.01
CA GLY A 167 9.61 -8.72 9.97
C GLY A 167 8.44 -9.30 9.18
N GLY A 168 7.28 -9.49 9.81
CA GLY A 168 6.03 -9.85 9.13
C GLY A 168 5.54 -8.73 8.21
N PHE A 169 5.61 -7.47 8.67
CA PHE A 169 5.36 -6.31 7.80
C PHE A 169 6.27 -6.34 6.57
N MET A 170 7.57 -6.55 6.78
CA MET A 170 8.54 -6.66 5.68
C MET A 170 8.25 -7.84 4.76
N THR A 171 7.79 -8.97 5.30
CA THR A 171 7.40 -10.15 4.52
C THR A 171 6.34 -9.80 3.48
N PHE A 172 5.29 -9.15 3.89
CA PHE A 172 4.24 -8.75 2.96
C PHE A 172 4.68 -7.58 2.06
N TRP A 173 5.39 -6.61 2.58
CA TRP A 173 5.89 -5.51 1.74
C TRP A 173 6.81 -6.02 0.63
N ILE A 174 7.83 -6.82 0.97
CA ILE A 174 8.76 -7.41 -0.02
C ILE A 174 8.04 -8.39 -0.95
N GLY A 175 7.15 -9.23 -0.42
CA GLY A 175 6.34 -10.14 -1.22
C GLY A 175 5.53 -9.40 -2.28
N GLY A 176 4.80 -8.37 -1.87
CA GLY A 176 4.02 -7.53 -2.78
C GLY A 176 4.86 -6.71 -3.76
N LYS A 177 6.07 -6.27 -3.34
CA LYS A 177 6.97 -5.51 -4.21
C LYS A 177 7.65 -6.38 -5.26
N TYR A 178 7.99 -7.62 -4.95
CA TYR A 178 8.76 -8.51 -5.81
C TYR A 178 8.06 -9.85 -6.12
N PRO A 179 6.81 -9.85 -6.61
CA PRO A 179 6.10 -11.08 -6.94
C PRO A 179 6.78 -11.87 -8.06
N HIS A 180 7.67 -11.24 -8.82
CA HIS A 180 8.48 -11.86 -9.86
C HIS A 180 9.77 -12.53 -9.34
N LEU A 181 10.12 -12.33 -8.06
CA LEU A 181 11.26 -12.99 -7.40
C LEU A 181 10.84 -14.07 -6.41
N LEU A 182 9.56 -14.14 -6.02
CA LEU A 182 9.06 -14.92 -4.91
C LEU A 182 7.81 -15.68 -5.29
N SER A 183 7.66 -16.91 -4.80
CA SER A 183 6.46 -17.74 -4.99
C SER A 183 5.55 -17.79 -3.76
N ALA A 184 6.10 -17.51 -2.56
CA ALA A 184 5.33 -17.51 -1.33
C ALA A 184 5.73 -16.39 -0.36
N ALA A 185 4.76 -15.95 0.46
CA ALA A 185 4.96 -15.03 1.57
C ALA A 185 4.19 -15.52 2.82
N GLY A 186 4.92 -15.81 3.88
CA GLY A 186 4.39 -16.32 5.16
C GLY A 186 4.60 -15.36 6.31
N ASN A 187 3.55 -14.69 6.76
CA ASN A 187 3.59 -13.62 7.76
C ASN A 187 3.14 -14.11 9.13
N PHE A 188 3.90 -13.76 10.16
CA PHE A 188 3.51 -13.96 11.56
C PHE A 188 3.21 -12.61 12.21
N CYS A 189 1.96 -12.36 12.57
CA CYS A 189 1.55 -11.19 13.37
C CYS A 189 2.01 -9.83 12.83
N GLY A 190 2.13 -9.66 11.51
CA GLY A 190 2.79 -8.47 10.95
C GLY A 190 2.00 -7.73 9.88
N SER A 191 0.66 -7.75 9.90
CA SER A 191 -0.14 -6.99 8.92
C SER A 191 -0.46 -5.55 9.36
N THR A 192 0.40 -4.96 10.17
CA THR A 192 0.32 -3.59 10.64
C THR A 192 0.54 -2.57 9.52
N GLU A 193 0.37 -1.32 9.84
CA GLU A 193 0.58 -0.18 8.94
C GLU A 193 1.77 0.64 9.42
N PHE A 194 2.54 1.16 8.46
CA PHE A 194 3.64 2.08 8.76
C PHE A 194 3.70 3.21 7.73
N TRP A 195 4.26 4.33 8.16
CA TRP A 195 4.70 5.38 7.26
C TRP A 195 6.10 5.04 6.78
N VAL A 196 6.26 4.87 5.48
CA VAL A 196 7.51 4.42 4.85
C VAL A 196 7.90 5.30 3.68
N GLY A 197 9.11 5.14 3.19
CA GLY A 197 9.62 5.87 2.04
C GLY A 197 10.53 7.04 2.43
N PRO A 198 10.86 7.93 1.49
CA PRO A 198 11.69 9.10 1.74
C PRO A 198 11.05 10.05 2.75
N LYS A 199 11.85 10.72 3.58
CA LYS A 199 11.38 11.65 4.61
C LYS A 199 10.49 12.77 4.03
N ASN A 200 10.85 13.27 2.86
CA ASN A 200 10.13 14.37 2.22
C ASN A 200 8.85 13.92 1.48
N SER A 201 8.71 12.62 1.21
CA SER A 201 7.56 12.07 0.50
C SER A 201 7.11 10.72 1.09
N PRO A 202 6.95 10.62 2.43
CA PRO A 202 6.53 9.37 3.04
C PRO A 202 5.08 9.05 2.69
N VAL A 203 4.79 7.76 2.63
CA VAL A 203 3.44 7.24 2.39
C VAL A 203 3.00 6.36 3.53
N GLU A 204 1.72 6.35 3.82
CA GLU A 204 1.12 5.34 4.67
C GLU A 204 0.97 4.05 3.87
N TYR A 205 1.67 3.00 4.30
CA TYR A 205 1.63 1.70 3.66
C TYR A 205 0.75 0.75 4.48
N ARG A 206 -0.39 0.40 3.92
CA ARG A 206 -1.35 -0.54 4.51
C ARG A 206 -1.40 -1.80 3.66
N HIS A 207 -1.12 -2.94 4.27
CA HIS A 207 -1.22 -4.22 3.56
C HIS A 207 -2.62 -4.49 3.03
N LEU A 208 -3.64 -4.03 3.75
CA LEU A 208 -5.05 -4.14 3.36
C LEU A 208 -5.29 -3.74 1.90
N ASP A 209 -4.63 -2.67 1.42
CA ASP A 209 -4.82 -2.11 0.08
C ASP A 209 -3.96 -2.80 -0.99
N MET A 210 -3.03 -3.68 -0.59
CA MET A 210 -2.00 -4.24 -1.47
C MET A 210 -2.33 -5.62 -2.03
N TYR A 211 -3.53 -6.16 -1.83
CA TYR A 211 -3.90 -7.52 -2.23
C TYR A 211 -3.65 -7.81 -3.73
N LYS A 212 -3.77 -6.80 -4.58
CA LYS A 212 -3.53 -6.92 -6.03
C LYS A 212 -2.08 -7.27 -6.38
N ASN A 213 -1.12 -6.96 -5.51
CA ASN A 213 0.31 -7.21 -5.75
C ASN A 213 0.70 -8.69 -5.66
N TYR A 214 -0.15 -9.53 -5.06
CA TYR A 214 0.17 -10.94 -4.82
C TYR A 214 -0.34 -11.89 -5.91
N ASN A 215 -0.68 -11.37 -7.09
CA ASN A 215 -1.02 -12.20 -8.22
C ASN A 215 0.14 -13.15 -8.57
N GLY A 216 -0.14 -14.46 -8.57
CA GLY A 216 0.84 -15.50 -8.84
C GLY A 216 1.76 -15.82 -7.65
N MET A 217 1.39 -15.52 -6.41
CA MET A 217 2.12 -15.85 -5.20
C MET A 217 1.15 -16.46 -4.18
N ASN A 218 1.56 -17.49 -3.45
CA ASN A 218 0.78 -17.99 -2.32
C ASN A 218 1.10 -17.21 -1.04
N VAL A 219 0.07 -16.86 -0.30
CA VAL A 219 0.18 -15.94 0.85
C VAL A 219 -0.51 -16.54 2.06
N ARG A 220 0.20 -16.54 3.20
CA ARG A 220 -0.36 -17.01 4.48
C ARG A 220 -0.07 -16.06 5.62
N LEU A 221 -1.08 -15.87 6.50
CA LEU A 221 -0.96 -15.13 7.75
C LEU A 221 -1.25 -16.05 8.93
N ASN A 222 -0.31 -16.16 9.86
CA ASN A 222 -0.53 -16.76 11.17
C ASN A 222 -0.55 -15.69 12.26
N TYR A 223 -1.51 -15.73 13.18
CA TYR A 223 -1.54 -14.82 14.32
C TYR A 223 -2.22 -15.42 15.55
N GLY A 224 -1.93 -14.84 16.71
CA GLY A 224 -2.54 -15.24 17.98
C GLY A 224 -3.88 -14.55 18.22
N ASP A 225 -4.83 -15.26 18.84
CA ASP A 225 -6.12 -14.71 19.28
C ASP A 225 -5.98 -13.67 20.40
N LYS A 226 -4.81 -13.65 21.07
CA LYS A 226 -4.41 -12.72 22.12
C LYS A 226 -3.33 -11.73 21.65
N ASP A 227 -3.09 -11.65 20.34
CA ASP A 227 -2.16 -10.68 19.77
C ASP A 227 -2.68 -9.25 19.99
N PHE A 228 -1.85 -8.36 20.51
CA PHE A 228 -2.22 -6.98 20.81
C PHE A 228 -2.53 -6.13 19.55
N ILE A 229 -2.08 -6.58 18.37
CA ILE A 229 -2.35 -5.94 17.06
C ILE A 229 -3.28 -6.77 16.16
N ARG A 230 -4.01 -7.72 16.74
CA ARG A 230 -4.89 -8.63 15.96
C ARG A 230 -5.98 -7.92 15.14
N CYS A 231 -6.34 -6.69 15.51
CA CYS A 231 -7.32 -5.91 14.75
C CYS A 231 -6.90 -5.71 13.29
N TYR A 232 -5.62 -5.43 13.02
CA TYR A 232 -5.09 -5.31 11.66
C TYR A 232 -5.24 -6.62 10.88
N HIS A 233 -5.00 -7.75 11.54
CA HIS A 233 -5.11 -9.07 10.93
C HIS A 233 -6.57 -9.42 10.61
N GLN A 234 -7.48 -9.06 11.50
CA GLN A 234 -8.91 -9.28 11.33
C GLN A 234 -9.49 -8.44 10.19
N ASP A 235 -9.10 -7.17 10.10
CA ASP A 235 -9.54 -6.30 9.01
C ASP A 235 -9.03 -6.78 7.66
N MET A 236 -7.76 -7.13 7.59
CA MET A 236 -7.20 -7.69 6.38
C MET A 236 -7.93 -8.98 5.95
N ASN A 237 -8.26 -9.86 6.89
CA ASN A 237 -9.00 -11.09 6.60
C ASN A 237 -10.40 -10.83 6.02
N ARG A 238 -11.11 -9.78 6.48
CA ARG A 238 -12.45 -9.42 5.97
C ARG A 238 -12.43 -9.02 4.49
N VAL A 239 -11.27 -8.60 3.99
CA VAL A 239 -11.07 -8.22 2.60
C VAL A 239 -10.37 -9.34 1.82
N TRP A 240 -9.19 -9.77 2.26
CA TRP A 240 -8.33 -10.65 1.48
C TRP A 240 -8.94 -12.03 1.22
N THR A 241 -9.70 -12.58 2.17
CA THR A 241 -10.41 -13.86 1.96
C THR A 241 -11.45 -13.79 0.84
N GLN A 242 -11.91 -12.60 0.49
CA GLN A 242 -12.92 -12.40 -0.57
C GLN A 242 -12.28 -12.12 -1.94
N VAL A 243 -11.13 -11.43 -1.95
CA VAL A 243 -10.51 -10.93 -3.19
C VAL A 243 -9.28 -11.71 -3.64
N MET A 244 -8.77 -12.63 -2.81
CA MET A 244 -7.59 -13.45 -3.15
C MET A 244 -7.93 -14.94 -3.04
N ASP A 245 -7.65 -15.70 -4.10
CA ASP A 245 -7.79 -17.17 -4.10
C ASP A 245 -6.56 -17.88 -3.54
N ASN A 246 -5.44 -17.17 -3.47
CA ASN A 246 -4.12 -17.61 -3.03
C ASN A 246 -3.76 -17.16 -1.61
N TYR A 247 -4.74 -16.72 -0.83
CA TYR A 247 -4.59 -16.28 0.55
C TYR A 247 -5.24 -17.25 1.52
N GLU A 248 -4.50 -17.60 2.58
CA GLU A 248 -5.04 -18.32 3.74
C GLU A 248 -4.54 -17.71 5.04
N TYR A 249 -5.25 -17.96 6.14
CA TYR A 249 -4.82 -17.54 7.46
C TYR A 249 -5.15 -18.60 8.52
N LYS A 250 -4.40 -18.56 9.63
CA LYS A 250 -4.67 -19.41 10.79
C LYS A 250 -4.52 -18.62 12.08
N ILE A 251 -5.49 -18.82 12.97
CA ILE A 251 -5.52 -18.22 14.30
C ILE A 251 -5.08 -19.28 15.32
N TYR A 252 -4.19 -18.88 16.22
CA TYR A 252 -3.66 -19.74 17.26
C TYR A 252 -4.05 -19.21 18.65
N ASN A 253 -4.17 -20.09 19.64
CA ASN A 253 -4.31 -19.69 21.04
C ASN A 253 -2.94 -19.22 21.56
N ALA A 254 -2.54 -18.01 21.18
CA ALA A 254 -1.23 -17.44 21.44
C ALA A 254 -1.31 -15.91 21.55
N ALA A 255 -0.31 -15.32 22.17
CA ALA A 255 -0.04 -13.88 22.11
C ALA A 255 0.72 -13.52 20.82
N HIS A 256 1.37 -12.37 20.79
CA HIS A 256 2.21 -11.89 19.68
C HIS A 256 3.49 -12.72 19.54
N SER A 257 3.52 -13.67 18.62
CA SER A 257 4.64 -14.62 18.45
C SER A 257 4.61 -15.32 17.09
N THR A 258 5.67 -16.04 16.74
CA THR A 258 5.73 -16.98 15.60
C THR A 258 4.93 -18.25 15.85
N CYS A 259 3.64 -18.12 15.94
CA CYS A 259 2.76 -19.25 16.16
C CYS A 259 2.64 -20.14 14.91
N GLY A 260 2.95 -21.43 15.07
CA GLY A 260 2.87 -22.43 13.99
C GLY A 260 3.95 -22.26 12.93
N LEU A 261 5.22 -22.04 13.32
CA LEU A 261 6.34 -21.89 12.38
C LEU A 261 6.47 -23.08 11.44
N SER A 262 6.43 -24.32 11.97
CA SER A 262 6.53 -25.52 11.13
C SER A 262 5.42 -25.59 10.10
N GLU A 263 4.17 -25.32 10.49
CA GLU A 263 3.04 -25.32 9.56
C GLU A 263 3.14 -24.20 8.49
N MET A 264 3.71 -23.06 8.86
CA MET A 264 4.01 -21.98 7.90
C MET A 264 5.06 -22.41 6.89
N TYR A 265 6.11 -23.05 7.36
CA TYR A 265 7.18 -23.51 6.48
C TYR A 265 6.73 -24.71 5.63
N ASP A 266 5.88 -25.59 6.15
CA ASP A 266 5.24 -26.65 5.35
C ASP A 266 4.38 -26.07 4.22
N PHE A 267 3.62 -25.00 4.49
CA PHE A 267 2.89 -24.27 3.45
C PHE A 267 3.83 -23.69 2.37
N ILE A 268 4.96 -23.13 2.78
CA ILE A 268 5.98 -22.62 1.84
C ILE A 268 6.59 -23.77 1.05
N MET A 269 6.97 -24.85 1.70
CA MET A 269 7.55 -26.03 1.03
C MET A 269 6.56 -26.70 0.07
N GLU A 270 5.28 -26.73 0.38
CA GLU A 270 4.25 -27.20 -0.54
C GLU A 270 4.09 -26.27 -1.75
N THR A 271 4.20 -24.95 -1.53
CA THR A 271 4.24 -23.97 -2.62
C THR A 271 5.44 -24.23 -3.55
N PHE A 272 6.61 -24.55 -3.02
CA PHE A 272 7.79 -24.86 -3.84
C PHE A 272 7.61 -26.12 -4.70
N LYS A 273 6.81 -27.09 -4.25
CA LYS A 273 6.48 -28.27 -5.06
C LYS A 273 5.47 -27.94 -6.17
N ASN A 274 4.55 -27.02 -5.90
CA ASN A 274 3.46 -26.64 -6.78
C ASN A 274 3.39 -25.11 -6.92
N PRO A 275 4.41 -24.46 -7.48
CA PRO A 275 4.49 -23.00 -7.51
C PRO A 275 3.43 -22.40 -8.43
N PRO A 276 2.79 -21.31 -7.99
CA PRO A 276 1.88 -20.57 -8.85
C PRO A 276 2.66 -19.95 -9.99
N GLY A 277 2.18 -20.13 -11.22
CA GLY A 277 2.81 -19.59 -12.43
C GLY A 277 2.72 -18.06 -12.51
N LYS A 278 3.53 -17.48 -13.41
CA LYS A 278 3.37 -16.06 -13.78
C LYS A 278 1.96 -15.82 -14.29
N PRO A 279 1.20 -14.86 -13.72
CA PRO A 279 -0.16 -14.58 -14.17
C PRO A 279 -0.16 -13.96 -15.57
N GLN A 280 -1.15 -14.33 -16.39
CA GLN A 280 -1.33 -13.75 -17.74
C GLN A 280 -1.79 -12.29 -17.68
N LYS A 281 -2.56 -11.93 -16.65
CA LYS A 281 -2.98 -10.58 -16.31
C LYS A 281 -2.59 -10.33 -14.85
N TRP A 282 -1.94 -9.21 -14.59
CA TRP A 282 -1.47 -8.89 -13.26
C TRP A 282 -1.65 -7.40 -12.93
N HIS A 283 -1.49 -7.09 -11.65
CA HIS A 283 -1.53 -5.75 -11.09
C HIS A 283 -0.28 -5.52 -10.25
N HIS A 284 0.13 -4.27 -10.11
CA HIS A 284 1.18 -3.89 -9.17
C HIS A 284 1.00 -2.45 -8.71
N ILE A 285 1.18 -2.24 -7.42
CA ILE A 285 1.12 -0.94 -6.75
C ILE A 285 2.44 -0.73 -6.05
N ASP A 286 3.11 0.40 -6.32
CA ASP A 286 4.41 0.67 -5.70
C ASP A 286 4.47 2.10 -5.14
N ALA A 287 5.03 2.21 -3.91
CA ALA A 287 5.28 3.47 -3.23
C ALA A 287 6.51 4.22 -3.76
N TYR A 288 7.39 3.56 -4.52
CA TYR A 288 8.58 4.16 -5.07
C TYR A 288 8.33 4.77 -6.46
N PRO A 289 8.99 5.89 -6.80
CA PRO A 289 8.87 6.49 -8.13
C PRO A 289 9.52 5.64 -9.23
N GLU A 290 10.47 4.77 -8.86
CA GLU A 290 11.15 3.85 -9.77
C GLU A 290 11.04 2.43 -9.24
N PHE A 291 10.61 1.50 -10.09
CA PHE A 291 10.51 0.09 -9.76
C PHE A 291 10.48 -0.79 -11.01
N SER A 292 10.72 -2.09 -10.79
CA SER A 292 10.62 -3.11 -11.83
C SER A 292 9.78 -4.28 -11.33
N VAL A 293 8.89 -4.79 -12.17
CA VAL A 293 8.04 -5.94 -11.88
C VAL A 293 7.72 -6.70 -13.15
N TRP A 294 7.84 -8.02 -13.15
CA TRP A 294 7.53 -8.90 -14.30
C TRP A 294 8.17 -8.42 -15.62
N ASP A 295 9.42 -7.93 -15.57
CA ASP A 295 10.18 -7.33 -16.66
C ASP A 295 9.68 -5.97 -17.18
N TYR A 296 8.62 -5.39 -16.60
CA TYR A 296 8.28 -3.99 -16.79
C TYR A 296 9.21 -3.11 -15.95
N GLN A 297 9.54 -1.93 -16.46
CA GLN A 297 10.32 -0.92 -15.74
C GLN A 297 9.54 0.39 -15.76
N ILE A 298 9.32 0.95 -14.59
CA ILE A 298 8.62 2.19 -14.38
C ILE A 298 9.58 3.20 -13.80
N SER A 299 9.57 4.40 -14.34
CA SER A 299 10.28 5.55 -13.79
C SER A 299 9.41 6.79 -13.85
N SER A 300 9.45 7.60 -12.78
CA SER A 300 8.73 8.86 -12.72
C SER A 300 9.55 9.93 -12.02
N ASP A 301 9.17 11.19 -12.27
CA ASP A 301 9.73 12.35 -11.58
C ASP A 301 8.95 12.70 -10.28
N ARG A 302 8.21 11.74 -9.73
CA ARG A 302 7.42 11.93 -8.52
C ARG A 302 8.33 12.18 -7.30
N ASP A 303 8.21 13.34 -6.74
CA ASP A 303 8.85 13.79 -5.50
C ASP A 303 7.84 14.09 -4.38
N LEU A 304 6.58 13.70 -4.60
CA LEU A 304 5.44 13.83 -3.69
C LEU A 304 5.08 12.46 -3.08
N PRO A 305 4.44 12.44 -1.90
CA PRO A 305 3.81 11.23 -1.37
C PRO A 305 2.85 10.63 -2.39
N GLY A 306 2.85 9.32 -2.53
CA GLY A 306 1.91 8.67 -3.44
C GLY A 306 2.33 7.29 -3.90
N PHE A 307 1.44 6.67 -4.64
CA PHE A 307 1.58 5.34 -5.21
C PHE A 307 1.39 5.37 -6.72
N THR A 308 2.22 4.61 -7.42
CA THR A 308 2.03 4.33 -8.85
C THR A 308 1.30 3.00 -8.98
N LEU A 309 0.17 2.99 -9.69
CA LEU A 309 -0.66 1.83 -9.92
C LEU A 309 -0.51 1.37 -11.38
N LEU A 310 -0.14 0.11 -11.57
CA LEU A 310 -0.26 -0.60 -12.84
C LEU A 310 -1.32 -1.68 -12.67
N GLU A 311 -2.38 -1.63 -13.47
CA GLU A 311 -3.50 -2.54 -13.35
C GLU A 311 -3.83 -3.21 -14.67
N ASN A 312 -4.38 -4.40 -14.62
CA ASN A 312 -4.80 -5.18 -15.79
C ASN A 312 -3.70 -5.35 -16.84
N VAL A 313 -2.43 -5.46 -16.38
CA VAL A 313 -1.27 -5.54 -17.27
C VAL A 313 -1.23 -6.87 -17.99
N ASN A 314 -1.18 -6.83 -19.31
CA ASN A 314 -1.04 -7.98 -20.20
C ASN A 314 -0.36 -7.57 -21.52
N GLY A 315 -0.21 -8.51 -22.47
CA GLY A 315 0.42 -8.20 -23.77
C GLY A 315 -0.37 -7.24 -24.67
N ARG A 316 -1.60 -6.87 -24.31
CA ARG A 316 -2.46 -5.96 -25.09
C ARG A 316 -2.72 -4.61 -24.41
N GLY A 317 -2.03 -4.32 -23.31
CA GLY A 317 -2.12 -3.04 -22.63
C GLY A 317 -2.18 -3.13 -21.10
N PHE A 318 -2.47 -2.00 -20.50
CA PHE A 318 -2.54 -1.83 -19.05
C PHE A 318 -3.34 -0.57 -18.68
N ARG A 319 -3.72 -0.46 -17.42
CA ARG A 319 -4.18 0.79 -16.80
C ARG A 319 -3.02 1.35 -15.96
N CYS A 320 -2.85 2.67 -15.94
CA CYS A 320 -1.84 3.33 -15.11
C CYS A 320 -2.37 4.60 -14.49
N SER A 321 -2.04 4.83 -13.23
CA SER A 321 -2.33 6.09 -12.53
C SER A 321 -1.34 6.31 -11.38
N VAL A 322 -1.30 7.55 -10.87
CA VAL A 322 -0.58 7.90 -9.64
C VAL A 322 -1.57 8.53 -8.67
N ARG A 323 -1.61 8.02 -7.43
CA ARG A 323 -2.52 8.50 -6.39
C ARG A 323 -1.74 8.91 -5.14
N GLU A 324 -2.23 9.91 -4.41
CA GLU A 324 -1.62 10.39 -3.17
C GLU A 324 -1.62 9.33 -2.08
N PHE A 325 -2.70 8.59 -1.93
CA PHE A 325 -2.88 7.49 -0.99
C PHE A 325 -3.87 6.44 -1.54
N LEU A 326 -4.01 5.32 -0.85
CA LEU A 326 -4.87 4.22 -1.25
C LEU A 326 -6.06 4.07 -0.30
N PRO A 327 -7.20 3.56 -0.78
CA PRO A 327 -7.47 3.12 -2.18
C PRO A 327 -7.92 4.25 -3.11
N ASP A 328 -8.39 5.37 -2.58
CA ASP A 328 -9.20 6.39 -3.27
C ASP A 328 -8.60 7.81 -3.21
N GLY A 329 -7.31 7.94 -2.89
CA GLY A 329 -6.60 9.22 -2.91
C GLY A 329 -6.67 9.92 -4.26
N GLU A 330 -6.53 11.25 -4.27
CA GLU A 330 -6.52 12.03 -5.49
C GLU A 330 -5.44 11.56 -6.47
N LEU A 331 -5.72 11.74 -7.74
CA LEU A 331 -4.73 11.56 -8.80
C LEU A 331 -3.71 12.70 -8.72
N ILE A 332 -2.46 12.41 -9.10
CA ILE A 332 -1.38 13.42 -9.15
C ILE A 332 -1.01 13.68 -10.62
N PRO A 333 -1.77 14.54 -11.33
CA PRO A 333 -1.61 14.78 -12.77
C PRO A 333 -0.23 15.34 -13.15
N SER A 334 0.39 16.10 -12.25
CA SER A 334 1.69 16.75 -12.47
C SER A 334 2.87 15.78 -12.62
N VAL A 335 2.71 14.53 -12.17
CA VAL A 335 3.75 13.50 -12.29
C VAL A 335 3.91 13.07 -13.75
N ARG A 336 5.14 13.08 -14.24
CA ARG A 336 5.51 12.49 -15.53
C ARG A 336 6.13 11.12 -15.32
N LEU A 337 5.60 10.11 -15.97
CA LEU A 337 6.09 8.75 -15.85
C LEU A 337 6.36 8.10 -17.21
N SER A 338 7.21 7.10 -17.17
CA SER A 338 7.60 6.29 -18.32
C SER A 338 7.43 4.82 -17.96
N VAL A 339 6.70 4.09 -18.77
CA VAL A 339 6.53 2.66 -18.69
C VAL A 339 7.30 2.01 -19.83
N LEU A 340 8.35 1.24 -19.51
CA LEU A 340 9.03 0.35 -20.44
C LEU A 340 8.48 -1.05 -20.24
N THR A 341 7.80 -1.59 -21.27
CA THR A 341 7.13 -2.89 -21.18
C THR A 341 8.12 -4.05 -21.08
N ALA A 342 7.64 -5.23 -20.69
CA ALA A 342 8.41 -6.47 -20.87
C ALA A 342 8.71 -6.73 -22.38
N PRO A 343 9.70 -7.57 -22.70
CA PRO A 343 10.10 -7.89 -24.09
C PRO A 343 9.10 -8.87 -24.77
N LEU A 344 7.86 -8.41 -24.92
CA LEU A 344 6.71 -9.20 -25.40
C LEU A 344 6.41 -9.00 -26.89
N TYR A 345 6.99 -7.98 -27.51
CA TYR A 345 6.63 -7.50 -28.83
C TYR A 345 7.65 -7.95 -29.87
N GLU A 346 7.23 -8.06 -31.13
CA GLU A 346 8.17 -8.30 -32.22
C GLU A 346 9.17 -7.13 -32.32
N LYS A 347 10.45 -7.48 -32.47
CA LYS A 347 11.54 -6.49 -32.48
C LYS A 347 11.42 -5.55 -33.66
N ASN A 348 11.65 -4.25 -33.41
CA ASN A 348 11.67 -3.20 -34.42
C ASN A 348 10.36 -3.06 -35.23
N GLN A 349 9.23 -3.52 -34.69
CA GLN A 349 7.91 -3.40 -35.30
C GLN A 349 7.14 -2.20 -34.77
N GLN A 350 6.19 -1.69 -35.58
CA GLN A 350 5.31 -0.60 -35.21
C GLN A 350 4.06 -1.13 -34.49
N TYR A 351 3.67 -0.45 -33.43
CA TYR A 351 2.46 -0.69 -32.66
C TYR A 351 1.65 0.59 -32.52
N ILE A 352 0.36 0.46 -32.61
CA ILE A 352 -0.60 1.55 -32.35
C ILE A 352 -0.90 1.55 -30.86
N ILE A 353 -0.62 2.64 -30.22
CA ILE A 353 -0.91 2.87 -28.80
C ILE A 353 -2.15 3.75 -28.72
N ASN A 354 -3.24 3.18 -28.22
CA ASN A 354 -4.43 3.93 -27.83
C ASN A 354 -4.27 4.34 -26.37
N ASP A 355 -4.28 5.62 -26.10
CA ASP A 355 -4.14 6.20 -24.76
C ASP A 355 -5.41 7.01 -24.47
N ILE A 356 -6.18 6.52 -23.51
CA ILE A 356 -7.43 7.11 -23.05
C ILE A 356 -7.24 7.64 -21.64
N ASP A 357 -7.11 8.97 -21.51
CA ASP A 357 -7.12 9.67 -20.23
C ASP A 357 -8.58 9.79 -19.74
N GLN A 358 -8.96 8.93 -18.82
CA GLN A 358 -10.33 8.88 -18.32
C GLN A 358 -10.69 10.08 -17.44
N LYS A 359 -9.72 10.73 -16.80
CA LYS A 359 -9.97 11.93 -15.98
C LYS A 359 -10.30 13.14 -16.83
N ARG A 360 -9.60 13.30 -17.98
CA ARG A 360 -9.80 14.42 -18.90
C ARG A 360 -10.80 14.12 -20.03
N GLY A 361 -11.13 12.84 -20.22
CA GLY A 361 -11.93 12.40 -21.37
C GLY A 361 -11.17 12.52 -22.70
N GLU A 362 -9.84 12.60 -22.68
CA GLU A 362 -8.99 12.76 -23.84
C GLU A 362 -8.61 11.40 -24.43
N VAL A 363 -8.60 11.31 -25.74
CA VAL A 363 -8.17 10.13 -26.48
C VAL A 363 -7.03 10.50 -27.39
N SER A 364 -5.91 9.83 -27.26
CA SER A 364 -4.78 10.00 -28.17
C SER A 364 -4.36 8.65 -28.78
N GLN A 365 -3.92 8.70 -30.02
CA GLN A 365 -3.37 7.55 -30.72
C GLN A 365 -1.97 7.85 -31.23
N LYS A 366 -1.01 7.01 -30.90
CA LYS A 366 0.39 7.16 -31.29
C LYS A 366 0.92 5.89 -31.90
N VAL A 367 1.82 5.98 -32.86
CA VAL A 367 2.56 4.84 -33.39
C VAL A 367 3.93 4.81 -32.74
N ILE A 368 4.24 3.73 -32.01
CA ILE A 368 5.53 3.52 -31.36
C ILE A 368 6.19 2.29 -31.95
N ARG A 369 7.51 2.36 -32.16
CA ARG A 369 8.31 1.23 -32.60
C ARG A 369 8.93 0.53 -31.38
N SER A 370 8.80 -0.79 -31.32
CA SER A 370 9.49 -1.60 -30.31
C SER A 370 11.01 -1.57 -30.53
N ASP A 371 11.76 -1.69 -29.46
CA ASP A 371 13.22 -1.72 -29.50
C ASP A 371 13.78 -3.09 -29.99
N ASN A 372 15.11 -3.22 -29.99
CA ASN A 372 15.83 -4.43 -30.39
C ASN A 372 15.56 -5.62 -29.44
N SER A 373 15.00 -5.38 -28.27
CA SER A 373 14.60 -6.40 -27.28
C SER A 373 13.12 -6.78 -27.40
N GLY A 374 12.31 -6.02 -28.16
CA GLY A 374 10.86 -6.19 -28.25
C GLY A 374 10.11 -5.49 -27.11
N ARG A 375 10.62 -4.33 -26.64
CA ARG A 375 10.00 -3.50 -25.61
C ARG A 375 9.41 -2.23 -26.21
N LEU A 376 8.37 -1.70 -25.59
CA LEU A 376 7.77 -0.41 -25.94
C LEU A 376 7.97 0.57 -24.78
N LYS A 377 8.35 1.79 -25.07
CA LYS A 377 8.46 2.87 -24.09
C LYS A 377 7.31 3.84 -24.27
N ILE A 378 6.45 3.92 -23.23
CA ILE A 378 5.23 4.73 -23.23
C ILE A 378 5.36 5.81 -22.16
N HIS A 379 5.09 7.07 -22.54
CA HIS A 379 5.15 8.22 -21.62
C HIS A 379 3.73 8.67 -21.29
N LEU A 380 3.46 8.89 -20.00
CA LEU A 380 2.16 9.23 -19.42
C LEU A 380 2.32 10.36 -18.40
N ASN A 381 1.22 10.96 -18.00
CA ASN A 381 1.13 11.74 -16.76
C ASN A 381 0.52 10.88 -15.63
N GLY A 382 0.30 11.46 -14.46
CA GLY A 382 -0.20 10.74 -13.29
C GLY A 382 -1.73 10.61 -13.23
N THR A 383 -2.47 10.98 -14.28
CA THR A 383 -3.94 10.78 -14.35
C THR A 383 -4.30 9.31 -14.54
N LEU A 384 -5.56 9.02 -14.79
CA LEU A 384 -6.05 7.65 -15.01
C LEU A 384 -6.03 7.31 -16.50
N HIS A 385 -5.01 6.59 -16.93
CA HIS A 385 -4.82 6.15 -18.32
C HIS A 385 -5.20 4.70 -18.53
N GLU A 386 -6.01 4.45 -19.58
CA GLU A 386 -6.18 3.10 -20.17
C GLU A 386 -5.37 3.01 -21.45
N ILE A 387 -4.41 2.12 -21.48
CA ILE A 387 -3.51 1.93 -22.61
C ILE A 387 -3.87 0.65 -23.37
N GLY A 388 -4.17 0.80 -24.66
CA GLY A 388 -4.29 -0.30 -25.61
C GLY A 388 -3.03 -0.39 -26.49
N ILE A 389 -2.48 -1.58 -26.63
CA ILE A 389 -1.31 -1.86 -27.48
C ILE A 389 -1.73 -2.80 -28.59
N ASN A 390 -1.74 -2.30 -29.83
CA ASN A 390 -2.35 -2.98 -30.95
C ASN A 390 -1.40 -3.05 -32.17
N LYS A 391 -1.49 -4.13 -32.95
CA LYS A 391 -1.08 -4.12 -34.35
C LYS A 391 -2.21 -3.51 -35.20
N MET A 392 -1.93 -3.15 -36.42
CA MET A 392 -2.95 -2.75 -37.39
C MET A 392 -4.02 -3.84 -37.48
N GLU A 393 -5.29 -3.47 -37.44
CA GLU A 393 -6.44 -4.40 -37.49
C GLU A 393 -6.47 -5.45 -36.35
N ALA A 394 -5.87 -5.12 -35.18
CA ALA A 394 -5.97 -5.99 -34.01
C ALA A 394 -7.45 -6.14 -33.57
N PRO A 395 -7.87 -7.34 -33.10
CA PRO A 395 -9.25 -7.55 -32.68
C PRO A 395 -9.63 -6.59 -31.53
N PRO A 396 -10.93 -6.47 -31.20
CA PRO A 396 -11.40 -5.68 -30.08
C PRO A 396 -10.68 -6.07 -28.77
N ASN A 397 -10.58 -5.13 -27.86
CA ASN A 397 -10.01 -5.34 -26.52
C ASN A 397 -10.86 -4.61 -25.49
N ILE A 398 -11.87 -5.30 -24.99
CA ILE A 398 -12.82 -4.72 -24.04
C ILE A 398 -12.31 -4.86 -22.62
N CYS A 399 -12.44 -3.79 -21.84
CA CYS A 399 -12.15 -3.76 -20.41
C CYS A 399 -13.20 -2.92 -19.66
N ILE A 400 -13.23 -3.08 -18.34
CA ILE A 400 -14.02 -2.20 -17.48
C ILE A 400 -13.32 -0.84 -17.41
N ALA A 401 -13.97 0.22 -17.85
CA ALA A 401 -13.49 1.59 -17.66
C ALA A 401 -13.69 2.03 -16.20
N SER A 402 -14.94 1.97 -15.73
CA SER A 402 -15.34 2.29 -14.37
C SER A 402 -16.64 1.56 -14.00
N PHE A 403 -17.02 1.65 -12.74
CA PHE A 403 -18.34 1.25 -12.28
C PHE A 403 -18.84 2.26 -11.24
N GLU A 404 -20.15 2.35 -11.12
CA GLU A 404 -20.84 3.20 -10.17
C GLU A 404 -21.83 2.36 -9.36
N ILE A 405 -21.79 2.50 -8.04
CA ILE A 405 -22.69 1.82 -7.12
C ILE A 405 -23.74 2.82 -6.70
N GLU A 406 -25.02 2.49 -6.88
CA GLU A 406 -26.09 3.26 -6.27
C GLU A 406 -25.91 3.27 -4.75
N ASN A 407 -26.11 4.38 -4.10
CA ASN A 407 -25.88 4.58 -2.67
C ASN A 407 -24.41 4.75 -2.24
N MET A 408 -23.84 5.92 -2.52
CA MET A 408 -22.63 6.43 -1.88
C MET A 408 -21.32 5.67 -2.20
N GLY A 409 -21.26 4.93 -3.33
CA GLY A 409 -20.03 4.28 -3.78
C GLY A 409 -19.67 2.98 -3.08
N TRP A 410 -20.51 2.47 -2.17
CA TRP A 410 -20.38 1.15 -1.55
C TRP A 410 -21.71 0.42 -1.47
N ALA A 411 -21.65 -0.90 -1.38
CA ALA A 411 -22.80 -1.74 -1.22
C ALA A 411 -23.14 -1.93 0.27
N THR A 412 -24.41 -2.12 0.56
CA THR A 412 -24.89 -2.39 1.92
C THR A 412 -25.25 -3.87 2.06
N HIS A 413 -24.85 -4.50 3.17
CA HIS A 413 -25.22 -5.88 3.48
C HIS A 413 -26.73 -6.03 3.62
N LYS A 414 -27.25 -7.21 3.22
CA LYS A 414 -28.64 -7.61 3.39
C LYS A 414 -29.66 -6.71 2.68
N LYS A 415 -29.20 -5.94 1.68
CA LYS A 415 -30.04 -5.13 0.77
C LYS A 415 -29.67 -5.45 -0.67
N GLU A 416 -30.62 -5.27 -1.59
CA GLU A 416 -30.34 -5.31 -3.01
C GLU A 416 -29.58 -4.04 -3.41
N VAL A 417 -28.50 -4.22 -4.14
CA VAL A 417 -27.61 -3.14 -4.60
C VAL A 417 -27.52 -3.19 -6.11
N ALA A 418 -27.63 -2.04 -6.74
CA ALA A 418 -27.43 -1.88 -8.18
C ALA A 418 -26.03 -1.32 -8.47
N VAL A 419 -25.39 -1.84 -9.52
CA VAL A 419 -24.10 -1.37 -10.03
C VAL A 419 -24.18 -1.20 -11.54
N SER A 420 -23.86 -0.02 -12.02
CA SER A 420 -23.67 0.30 -13.43
C SER A 420 -22.19 0.14 -13.79
N VAL A 421 -21.91 -0.51 -14.91
CA VAL A 421 -20.53 -0.78 -15.34
C VAL A 421 -20.31 -0.17 -16.73
N LYS A 422 -19.28 0.67 -16.85
CA LYS A 422 -18.84 1.26 -18.10
C LYS A 422 -17.76 0.40 -18.74
N LEU A 423 -17.95 0.00 -19.99
CA LEU A 423 -16.99 -0.75 -20.78
C LEU A 423 -16.28 0.14 -21.78
N LEU A 424 -14.99 -0.10 -22.00
CA LEU A 424 -14.14 0.58 -22.95
C LEU A 424 -13.57 -0.43 -23.96
N ASN A 425 -13.57 -0.05 -25.24
CA ASN A 425 -12.83 -0.79 -26.27
C ASN A 425 -11.49 -0.10 -26.59
N LYS A 426 -10.39 -0.61 -26.06
CA LYS A 426 -9.02 -0.14 -26.35
C LYS A 426 -8.29 -0.95 -27.42
N GLY A 427 -9.05 -1.75 -28.20
CA GLY A 427 -8.55 -2.57 -29.31
C GLY A 427 -8.36 -1.80 -30.61
N GLY A 428 -8.10 -2.54 -31.70
CA GLY A 428 -7.90 -1.98 -33.04
C GLY A 428 -9.13 -2.09 -33.97
N MET A 429 -10.21 -2.76 -33.52
CA MET A 429 -11.45 -2.92 -34.24
C MET A 429 -12.65 -2.73 -33.32
N GLU A 430 -13.82 -2.38 -33.90
CA GLU A 430 -15.09 -2.30 -33.16
C GLU A 430 -15.52 -3.68 -32.63
N ALA A 431 -16.20 -3.71 -31.47
CA ALA A 431 -16.84 -4.89 -30.91
C ALA A 431 -18.35 -4.79 -31.15
N LYS A 432 -18.98 -5.82 -31.74
CA LYS A 432 -20.40 -5.79 -32.10
C LYS A 432 -21.22 -6.71 -31.23
N GLY A 433 -22.41 -6.22 -30.80
CA GLY A 433 -23.32 -6.99 -29.96
C GLY A 433 -22.68 -7.47 -28.67
N VAL A 434 -22.05 -6.52 -27.99
CA VAL A 434 -21.36 -6.77 -26.71
C VAL A 434 -22.42 -6.96 -25.62
N THR A 435 -22.24 -8.04 -24.86
CA THR A 435 -23.04 -8.37 -23.68
C THR A 435 -22.11 -8.71 -22.52
N ALA A 436 -22.57 -8.51 -21.30
CA ALA A 436 -21.80 -8.88 -20.13
C ALA A 436 -22.65 -9.59 -19.08
N LYS A 437 -22.02 -10.54 -18.36
CA LYS A 437 -22.60 -11.29 -17.25
C LYS A 437 -21.82 -11.08 -15.97
N LEU A 438 -22.53 -10.69 -14.92
CA LEU A 438 -21.99 -10.61 -13.57
C LEU A 438 -22.13 -11.97 -12.88
N LEU A 439 -21.01 -12.51 -12.40
CA LEU A 439 -20.91 -13.82 -11.77
C LEU A 439 -20.35 -13.68 -10.36
N THR A 440 -20.93 -14.42 -9.41
CA THR A 440 -20.35 -14.52 -8.05
C THR A 440 -19.09 -15.34 -8.07
N THR A 441 -18.11 -14.93 -7.29
CA THR A 441 -16.86 -15.70 -7.03
C THR A 441 -16.93 -16.43 -5.69
N ARG A 442 -17.83 -16.00 -4.82
CA ARG A 442 -18.02 -16.56 -3.46
C ARG A 442 -19.50 -16.84 -3.19
N LYS A 443 -19.77 -17.65 -2.16
CA LYS A 443 -21.15 -17.97 -1.71
C LYS A 443 -21.77 -16.88 -0.84
N SER A 444 -21.03 -15.85 -0.49
CA SER A 444 -21.46 -14.70 0.31
C SER A 444 -22.48 -13.82 -0.40
N ALA A 445 -22.47 -13.81 -1.74
CA ALA A 445 -23.37 -12.99 -2.55
C ALA A 445 -24.26 -13.84 -3.47
N LYS A 446 -25.41 -13.25 -3.84
CA LYS A 446 -26.32 -13.74 -4.85
C LYS A 446 -26.58 -12.64 -5.87
N VAL A 447 -26.29 -12.87 -7.13
CA VAL A 447 -26.66 -11.96 -8.22
C VAL A 447 -28.15 -12.14 -8.53
N VAL A 448 -28.86 -11.04 -8.66
CA VAL A 448 -30.30 -10.96 -8.95
C VAL A 448 -30.50 -10.67 -10.44
N ASN A 449 -29.95 -9.55 -10.95
CA ASN A 449 -29.84 -9.29 -12.38
C ASN A 449 -28.38 -9.46 -12.80
N ASN A 450 -28.11 -10.46 -13.61
CA ASN A 450 -26.76 -10.83 -13.99
C ASN A 450 -26.37 -10.44 -15.42
N ASP A 451 -27.28 -9.94 -16.25
CA ASP A 451 -27.05 -9.67 -17.67
C ASP A 451 -27.23 -8.18 -17.98
N SER A 452 -26.38 -7.64 -18.85
CA SER A 452 -26.56 -6.34 -19.46
C SER A 452 -26.03 -6.30 -20.89
N GLU A 453 -26.72 -5.54 -21.76
CA GLU A 453 -26.32 -5.30 -23.14
C GLU A 453 -25.59 -3.96 -23.26
N TYR A 454 -24.62 -3.92 -24.19
CA TYR A 454 -23.85 -2.72 -24.53
C TYR A 454 -23.94 -2.37 -26.03
N GLY A 455 -24.41 -3.31 -26.85
CA GLY A 455 -24.49 -3.09 -28.27
C GLY A 455 -23.15 -3.09 -29.00
N THR A 456 -22.91 -2.11 -29.85
CA THR A 456 -21.61 -1.96 -30.54
C THR A 456 -20.78 -0.95 -29.82
N ILE A 457 -19.50 -1.31 -29.53
CA ILE A 457 -18.52 -0.43 -28.89
C ILE A 457 -17.42 -0.12 -29.92
N ALA A 458 -17.36 1.12 -30.39
CA ALA A 458 -16.33 1.55 -31.32
C ALA A 458 -14.94 1.62 -30.66
N ILE A 459 -13.89 1.79 -31.47
CA ILE A 459 -12.53 1.95 -30.95
C ILE A 459 -12.47 3.20 -30.07
N ASN A 460 -11.88 3.06 -28.87
CA ASN A 460 -11.72 4.09 -27.85
C ASN A 460 -13.04 4.66 -27.28
N GLU A 461 -14.14 3.98 -27.52
CA GLU A 461 -15.45 4.36 -26.99
C GLU A 461 -15.70 3.74 -25.61
N ILE A 462 -16.32 4.52 -24.72
CA ILE A 462 -16.81 4.08 -23.41
C ILE A 462 -18.33 4.07 -23.46
N ILE A 463 -18.93 2.93 -23.12
CA ILE A 463 -20.41 2.76 -23.10
C ILE A 463 -20.82 2.24 -21.73
N ASP A 464 -21.91 2.79 -21.20
CA ASP A 464 -22.53 2.35 -19.96
C ASP A 464 -23.42 1.12 -20.17
N SER A 465 -23.64 0.34 -19.11
CA SER A 465 -24.61 -0.76 -19.11
C SER A 465 -26.03 -0.23 -19.37
N HIS A 466 -26.77 -0.85 -20.29
CA HIS A 466 -28.15 -0.46 -20.53
C HIS A 466 -29.05 -0.69 -19.32
N VAL A 467 -28.77 -1.75 -18.57
CA VAL A 467 -29.46 -2.08 -17.32
C VAL A 467 -28.41 -2.35 -16.26
N PRO A 468 -28.51 -1.76 -15.06
CA PRO A 468 -27.60 -2.05 -13.95
C PRO A 468 -27.64 -3.54 -13.55
N PHE A 469 -26.50 -4.08 -13.17
CA PHE A 469 -26.45 -5.37 -12.50
C PHE A 469 -26.95 -5.20 -11.07
N THR A 470 -27.69 -6.18 -10.57
CA THR A 470 -28.14 -6.15 -9.17
C THR A 470 -27.71 -7.41 -8.42
N PHE A 471 -27.38 -7.24 -7.16
CA PHE A 471 -26.93 -8.32 -6.30
C PHE A 471 -27.34 -8.09 -4.85
N PHE A 472 -27.23 -9.15 -4.07
CA PHE A 472 -27.53 -9.16 -2.64
C PHE A 472 -26.40 -9.86 -1.90
N VAL A 473 -25.77 -9.19 -0.92
CA VAL A 473 -24.74 -9.77 -0.06
C VAL A 473 -25.33 -10.18 1.29
N GLN A 474 -25.20 -11.45 1.64
CA GLN A 474 -25.82 -12.03 2.83
C GLN A 474 -24.95 -11.90 4.09
N SER A 475 -23.63 -12.00 3.93
CA SER A 475 -22.69 -11.97 5.04
C SER A 475 -22.42 -10.54 5.51
N ASP A 476 -22.42 -10.35 6.83
CA ASP A 476 -22.03 -9.09 7.50
C ASP A 476 -20.60 -9.12 8.07
N HIS A 477 -19.87 -10.18 7.79
CA HIS A 477 -18.50 -10.38 8.28
C HIS A 477 -17.42 -10.03 7.25
N ILE A 478 -17.81 -9.57 6.07
CA ILE A 478 -16.89 -9.19 4.97
C ILE A 478 -17.05 -7.71 4.65
N GLU A 479 -15.98 -7.11 4.15
CA GLU A 479 -15.96 -5.67 3.79
C GLU A 479 -15.70 -5.43 2.31
N MET A 480 -15.49 -6.49 1.56
CA MET A 480 -15.32 -6.46 0.12
C MET A 480 -16.00 -7.69 -0.48
N GLU A 481 -16.69 -7.55 -1.59
CA GLU A 481 -17.19 -8.67 -2.38
C GLU A 481 -16.61 -8.61 -3.79
N ARG A 482 -16.08 -9.72 -4.27
CA ARG A 482 -15.56 -9.83 -5.63
C ARG A 482 -16.54 -10.51 -6.55
N PHE A 483 -16.86 -9.83 -7.64
CA PHE A 483 -17.59 -10.42 -8.75
C PHE A 483 -16.70 -10.57 -9.97
N LYS A 484 -16.98 -11.55 -10.82
CA LYS A 484 -16.37 -11.68 -12.13
C LYS A 484 -17.36 -11.15 -13.18
N LEU A 485 -16.92 -10.21 -13.98
CA LEU A 485 -17.65 -9.77 -15.17
C LEU A 485 -17.12 -10.54 -16.37
N LEU A 486 -17.98 -11.35 -17.00
CA LEU A 486 -17.71 -12.05 -18.24
C LEU A 486 -18.32 -11.26 -19.38
N ILE A 487 -17.51 -10.84 -20.34
CA ILE A 487 -17.91 -9.99 -21.46
C ILE A 487 -17.74 -10.78 -22.75
N THR A 488 -18.74 -10.77 -23.61
CA THR A 488 -18.70 -11.46 -24.91
C THR A 488 -19.20 -10.55 -26.02
N ASP A 489 -18.74 -10.78 -27.26
CA ASP A 489 -19.29 -10.15 -28.45
C ASP A 489 -19.89 -11.20 -29.41
N LYS A 490 -20.56 -10.77 -30.46
CA LYS A 490 -21.19 -11.69 -31.44
C LYS A 490 -20.17 -12.45 -32.30
N ASN A 491 -18.88 -12.13 -32.24
CA ASN A 491 -17.80 -12.86 -32.90
C ASN A 491 -17.18 -13.92 -32.00
N ASN A 492 -17.76 -14.15 -30.81
CA ASN A 492 -17.30 -15.06 -29.78
C ASN A 492 -15.92 -14.67 -29.19
N HIS A 493 -15.56 -13.40 -29.22
CA HIS A 493 -14.49 -12.93 -28.37
C HIS A 493 -14.98 -12.88 -26.92
N GLU A 494 -14.08 -13.24 -26.00
CA GLU A 494 -14.38 -13.27 -24.56
C GLU A 494 -13.33 -12.49 -23.79
N TRP A 495 -13.82 -11.66 -22.87
CA TRP A 495 -12.99 -10.94 -21.91
C TRP A 495 -13.55 -11.15 -20.49
N SER A 496 -12.69 -11.15 -19.50
CA SER A 496 -13.14 -11.23 -18.12
C SER A 496 -12.35 -10.31 -17.24
N GLU A 497 -13.05 -9.64 -16.32
CA GLU A 497 -12.46 -8.77 -15.31
C GLU A 497 -13.16 -8.97 -13.97
N TYR A 498 -12.50 -8.50 -12.90
CA TYR A 498 -13.08 -8.53 -11.56
C TYR A 498 -13.56 -7.14 -11.14
N LEU A 499 -14.69 -7.13 -10.44
CA LEU A 499 -15.23 -5.98 -9.73
C LEU A 499 -15.09 -6.26 -8.25
N ASP A 500 -14.26 -5.48 -7.58
CA ASP A 500 -14.10 -5.52 -6.12
C ASP A 500 -14.99 -4.42 -5.54
N ILE A 501 -16.10 -4.83 -4.95
CA ILE A 501 -17.16 -3.94 -4.46
C ILE A 501 -17.02 -3.77 -2.95
N PRO A 502 -16.71 -2.55 -2.47
CA PRO A 502 -16.65 -2.29 -1.03
C PRO A 502 -18.04 -2.43 -0.39
N LEU A 503 -18.06 -3.04 0.78
CA LEU A 503 -19.27 -3.28 1.56
C LEU A 503 -19.23 -2.47 2.84
N ARG A 504 -20.38 -1.95 3.24
CA ARG A 504 -20.57 -1.34 4.56
C ARG A 504 -21.82 -1.91 5.21
N THR A 505 -21.72 -2.27 6.46
CA THR A 505 -22.90 -2.66 7.24
C THR A 505 -23.81 -1.46 7.42
N ASP A 506 -25.11 -1.71 7.60
CA ASP A 506 -26.04 -0.68 8.06
C ASP A 506 -25.69 -0.37 9.51
N GLN A 507 -25.06 0.77 9.74
CA GLN A 507 -24.38 1.08 10.98
C GLN A 507 -25.26 1.94 11.87
N PRO A 508 -25.13 1.84 13.20
CA PRO A 508 -25.90 2.67 14.12
C PRO A 508 -25.52 4.15 13.94
N GLU A 509 -26.50 5.03 14.11
CA GLU A 509 -26.27 6.47 14.16
C GLU A 509 -25.55 6.81 15.46
N ILE A 510 -24.38 7.46 15.34
CA ILE A 510 -23.62 8.01 16.46
C ILE A 510 -24.07 9.43 16.66
N ARG A 511 -24.55 9.75 17.86
CA ARG A 511 -25.06 11.07 18.22
C ARG A 511 -24.15 11.81 19.18
N GLU A 512 -23.23 11.11 19.83
CA GLU A 512 -22.32 11.69 20.81
C GLU A 512 -20.93 11.87 20.17
N PHE A 513 -20.73 13.00 19.54
CA PHE A 513 -19.46 13.44 18.99
C PHE A 513 -19.27 14.94 19.17
N GLU A 514 -18.07 15.39 18.98
CA GLU A 514 -17.70 16.81 18.96
C GLU A 514 -17.06 17.14 17.61
N ILE A 515 -17.29 18.32 17.10
CA ILE A 515 -16.67 18.84 15.89
C ILE A 515 -15.54 19.77 16.30
N ALA A 516 -14.36 19.49 15.73
CA ALA A 516 -13.21 20.35 15.81
C ALA A 516 -12.99 21.00 14.43
N ASP A 517 -13.09 22.32 14.41
CA ASP A 517 -13.00 23.17 13.23
C ASP A 517 -11.94 24.28 13.43
N GLY A 518 -10.82 23.93 14.03
CA GLY A 518 -9.74 24.85 14.37
C GLY A 518 -9.44 24.94 15.86
N LYS A 519 -10.00 24.05 16.67
CA LYS A 519 -9.71 23.96 18.11
C LYS A 519 -8.41 23.21 18.38
N ILE A 520 -7.76 23.57 19.47
CA ILE A 520 -6.62 22.84 20.02
C ILE A 520 -7.14 21.77 20.98
N PHE A 521 -6.70 20.54 20.79
CA PHE A 521 -7.03 19.40 21.64
C PHE A 521 -5.77 18.74 22.18
N GLU A 522 -5.87 18.18 23.38
CA GLU A 522 -4.91 17.22 23.86
C GLU A 522 -5.35 15.81 23.44
N VAL A 523 -4.58 15.20 22.60
CA VAL A 523 -4.82 13.85 22.10
C VAL A 523 -3.90 12.90 22.83
N ALA A 524 -4.47 11.87 23.48
CA ALA A 524 -3.66 10.84 24.10
C ALA A 524 -3.02 9.96 23.02
N GLU A 525 -1.74 9.82 23.12
CA GLU A 525 -0.93 8.96 22.26
C GLU A 525 -0.62 7.63 22.94
N ALA A 526 -0.01 6.69 22.17
CA ALA A 526 0.39 5.41 22.72
C ALA A 526 1.47 5.61 23.81
N GLY A 527 1.18 5.27 25.03
CA GLY A 527 2.00 5.54 26.20
C GLY A 527 1.33 6.57 27.13
N ASP A 528 2.09 7.14 28.05
CA ASP A 528 1.62 8.16 28.99
C ASP A 528 1.72 9.60 28.45
N ASP A 529 2.21 9.75 27.22
CA ASP A 529 2.40 11.06 26.61
C ASP A 529 1.11 11.56 25.95
N THR A 530 0.84 12.86 26.12
CA THR A 530 -0.21 13.56 25.43
C THR A 530 0.41 14.56 24.46
N ALA A 531 -0.11 14.62 23.23
CA ALA A 531 0.25 15.67 22.27
C ALA A 531 -0.84 16.71 22.19
N THR A 532 -0.46 17.97 22.18
CA THR A 532 -1.37 19.07 21.84
C THR A 532 -1.48 19.15 20.33
N VAL A 533 -2.69 18.95 19.81
CA VAL A 533 -2.94 18.88 18.37
C VAL A 533 -3.95 19.93 17.96
N TYR A 534 -3.63 20.67 16.90
CA TYR A 534 -4.54 21.58 16.25
C TYR A 534 -5.37 20.82 15.21
N LEU A 535 -6.66 20.72 15.43
CA LEU A 535 -7.57 19.91 14.62
C LEU A 535 -8.48 20.77 13.77
N GLY A 536 -8.47 20.49 12.46
CA GLY A 536 -9.29 21.22 11.50
C GLY A 536 -8.82 22.65 11.25
N ALA A 537 -9.58 23.38 10.45
CA ALA A 537 -9.43 24.81 10.26
C ALA A 537 -10.79 25.44 10.00
N GLY A 538 -11.09 26.49 10.74
CA GLY A 538 -12.33 27.20 10.73
C GLY A 538 -12.34 28.24 11.84
N ASN A 539 -13.52 28.64 12.28
CA ASN A 539 -13.68 29.65 13.30
C ASN A 539 -13.55 29.12 14.74
N GLY A 540 -13.47 27.82 14.94
CA GLY A 540 -13.30 27.16 16.23
C GLY A 540 -14.56 27.10 17.09
N ASP A 541 -15.75 27.29 16.54
CA ASP A 541 -17.00 27.31 17.31
C ASP A 541 -17.67 25.92 17.44
N GLY A 542 -17.19 24.94 16.67
CA GLY A 542 -17.71 23.57 16.66
C GLY A 542 -18.98 23.40 15.81
N VAL A 543 -19.29 24.36 14.96
CA VAL A 543 -20.42 24.33 14.03
C VAL A 543 -19.88 24.29 12.61
N PRO A 544 -20.14 23.24 11.83
CA PRO A 544 -19.61 23.14 10.47
C PRO A 544 -20.09 24.27 9.56
N ASN A 545 -19.17 25.02 9.00
CA ASN A 545 -19.47 26.05 8.01
C ASN A 545 -18.87 25.70 6.64
N PRO A 546 -19.41 26.24 5.53
CA PRO A 546 -18.77 26.13 4.22
C PRO A 546 -17.32 26.62 4.27
N GLY A 547 -16.40 25.95 3.56
CA GLY A 547 -14.98 26.30 3.52
C GLY A 547 -14.13 25.68 4.63
N GLU A 548 -14.72 25.18 5.70
CA GLU A 548 -13.99 24.64 6.84
C GLU A 548 -13.45 23.22 6.60
N SER A 549 -12.31 22.94 7.23
CA SER A 549 -11.84 21.59 7.46
C SER A 549 -12.20 21.16 8.87
N ILE A 550 -12.90 20.05 8.98
CA ILE A 550 -13.43 19.60 10.27
C ILE A 550 -12.83 18.24 10.68
N VAL A 551 -12.79 18.00 11.98
CA VAL A 551 -12.52 16.67 12.56
C VAL A 551 -13.69 16.28 13.44
N ILE A 552 -14.15 15.03 13.32
CA ILE A 552 -15.22 14.48 14.15
C ILE A 552 -14.61 13.62 15.25
N LEU A 553 -14.79 14.02 16.50
CA LEU A 553 -14.29 13.34 17.68
C LEU A 553 -15.42 12.61 18.39
N MET A 554 -15.30 11.30 18.55
CA MET A 554 -16.30 10.47 19.25
C MET A 554 -16.18 10.64 20.76
N LYS A 555 -17.31 10.80 21.47
CA LYS A 555 -17.32 11.08 22.93
C LYS A 555 -17.33 9.84 23.82
N ASP A 556 -17.40 8.65 23.28
CA ASP A 556 -17.55 7.45 24.10
C ASP A 556 -16.27 7.00 24.83
N ARG A 557 -15.11 7.68 24.61
CA ARG A 557 -13.86 7.42 25.34
C ARG A 557 -12.92 8.63 25.38
N ASP A 558 -12.09 8.68 26.40
CA ASP A 558 -11.10 9.74 26.64
C ASP A 558 -9.88 9.69 25.70
N ARG A 559 -9.75 8.64 24.89
CA ARG A 559 -8.57 8.39 24.03
C ARG A 559 -9.00 7.87 22.67
N TYR A 560 -8.66 8.63 21.62
CA TYR A 560 -8.91 8.25 20.23
C TYR A 560 -7.59 8.01 19.52
N TRP A 561 -7.53 6.94 18.71
CA TRP A 561 -6.35 6.66 17.93
C TRP A 561 -6.54 6.98 16.47
N ARG A 562 -7.73 6.69 15.94
CA ARG A 562 -8.06 6.88 14.53
C ARG A 562 -9.55 7.11 14.36
N THR A 563 -9.89 8.03 13.47
CA THR A 563 -11.26 8.18 12.99
C THR A 563 -11.21 8.38 11.48
N PHE A 564 -11.77 7.44 10.75
CA PHE A 564 -11.92 7.52 9.31
C PHE A 564 -13.35 7.86 8.95
N LEU A 565 -13.52 8.77 8.02
CA LEU A 565 -14.80 9.24 7.53
C LEU A 565 -14.91 8.99 6.04
N TYR A 566 -16.06 8.48 5.61
CA TYR A 566 -16.34 8.19 4.21
C TYR A 566 -17.67 8.82 3.84
N THR A 567 -17.70 9.56 2.74
CA THR A 567 -18.93 10.13 2.19
C THR A 567 -18.79 10.29 0.68
N SER A 568 -19.90 10.23 -0.04
CA SER A 568 -19.98 10.60 -1.46
C SER A 568 -20.68 11.93 -1.67
N ASP A 569 -20.84 12.70 -0.59
CA ASP A 569 -21.48 14.02 -0.71
C ASP A 569 -20.62 14.93 -1.59
N LYS A 570 -21.24 15.52 -2.61
CA LYS A 570 -20.55 16.36 -3.60
C LYS A 570 -20.02 17.68 -3.03
N TYR A 571 -20.43 18.05 -1.83
CA TYR A 571 -19.96 19.23 -1.12
C TYR A 571 -18.86 18.92 -0.09
N VAL A 572 -18.32 17.73 -0.12
CA VAL A 572 -17.13 17.35 0.65
C VAL A 572 -16.00 17.08 -0.32
N ASN A 573 -14.88 17.79 -0.13
CA ASN A 573 -13.70 17.54 -0.93
C ASN A 573 -12.97 16.30 -0.39
N PRO A 574 -12.86 15.22 -1.18
CA PRO A 574 -12.17 14.00 -0.75
C PRO A 574 -10.66 14.18 -0.55
N SER A 575 -10.01 15.18 -1.15
CA SER A 575 -8.59 15.45 -0.93
C SER A 575 -8.25 15.86 0.51
N GLY A 576 -9.24 16.36 1.27
CA GLY A 576 -9.11 16.62 2.69
C GLY A 576 -9.19 15.37 3.58
N ILE A 577 -9.54 14.22 3.03
CA ILE A 577 -9.69 12.98 3.78
C ILE A 577 -8.32 12.33 3.98
N ASN A 578 -7.95 12.04 5.23
CA ASN A 578 -6.68 11.41 5.65
C ASN A 578 -5.48 12.34 5.78
N ILE A 579 -5.68 13.57 6.25
CA ILE A 579 -4.58 14.45 6.65
C ILE A 579 -4.00 13.99 8.01
N ARG A 580 -2.69 14.03 8.12
CA ARG A 580 -1.99 13.86 9.40
C ARG A 580 -2.24 15.01 10.34
N VAL A 581 -2.35 14.70 11.61
CA VAL A 581 -2.64 15.68 12.65
C VAL A 581 -1.40 16.10 13.44
N SER A 582 -0.23 15.51 13.23
CA SER A 582 0.97 15.87 14.00
C SER A 582 2.22 15.83 13.15
N ASP A 583 3.08 16.86 13.25
CA ASP A 583 4.39 16.95 12.60
C ASP A 583 5.46 16.05 13.23
N ASN A 584 5.20 15.47 14.40
CA ASN A 584 6.15 14.65 15.17
C ASN A 584 6.07 13.15 14.88
N TRP A 585 5.66 12.76 13.69
CA TRP A 585 5.48 11.37 13.29
C TRP A 585 6.78 10.55 13.28
N SER A 586 7.92 11.19 13.14
CA SER A 586 9.22 10.52 13.16
C SER A 586 9.55 9.83 14.48
N ASN A 587 8.89 10.22 15.58
CA ASN A 587 9.14 9.67 16.92
C ASN A 587 8.13 8.60 17.33
N TYR A 588 7.12 8.31 16.49
CA TYR A 588 6.10 7.30 16.82
C TYR A 588 6.52 5.91 16.40
N ASP A 589 7.21 5.28 17.30
CA ASP A 589 7.72 3.94 17.17
C ASP A 589 6.76 2.84 17.59
N HIS A 590 5.52 3.18 17.87
CA HIS A 590 4.55 2.18 18.30
C HIS A 590 3.70 1.70 17.14
N VAL A 591 3.66 0.41 17.00
CA VAL A 591 2.81 -0.32 16.08
C VAL A 591 1.37 0.16 16.24
N GLY A 592 0.84 0.83 15.23
CA GLY A 592 -0.51 1.39 15.26
C GLY A 592 -0.71 2.59 16.18
N GLY A 593 0.36 3.21 16.66
CA GLY A 593 0.32 4.16 17.77
C GLY A 593 0.08 5.62 17.44
N SER A 594 -0.12 6.02 16.21
CA SER A 594 -0.34 7.42 15.91
C SER A 594 -1.81 7.73 15.73
N ALA A 595 -2.28 8.80 16.35
CA ALA A 595 -3.62 9.31 16.13
C ALA A 595 -3.78 9.75 14.67
N LYS A 596 -4.78 9.21 13.98
CA LYS A 596 -5.09 9.54 12.60
C LYS A 596 -6.54 9.94 12.49
N TYR A 597 -6.78 11.05 11.82
CA TYR A 597 -8.12 11.56 11.60
C TYR A 597 -8.32 11.84 10.11
N SER A 598 -9.49 11.48 9.61
CA SER A 598 -9.98 12.11 8.39
C SER A 598 -10.32 13.57 8.68
N VAL A 599 -9.93 14.44 7.78
CA VAL A 599 -10.17 15.89 7.89
C VAL A 599 -10.90 16.33 6.61
N PRO A 600 -12.20 16.05 6.49
CA PRO A 600 -12.97 16.49 5.32
C PRO A 600 -13.00 18.01 5.22
N VAL A 601 -12.84 18.52 4.01
CA VAL A 601 -13.00 19.92 3.67
C VAL A 601 -14.40 20.14 3.12
N LEU A 602 -15.15 21.02 3.76
CA LEU A 602 -16.50 21.39 3.36
C LEU A 602 -16.45 22.41 2.22
N SER A 603 -17.18 22.15 1.15
CA SER A 603 -17.21 23.06 0.01
C SER A 603 -17.81 24.42 0.38
N SER A 604 -17.17 25.48 -0.07
CA SER A 604 -17.69 26.85 0.01
C SER A 604 -19.03 27.02 -0.71
N ALA A 605 -19.34 26.14 -1.65
CA ALA A 605 -20.61 26.11 -2.37
C ALA A 605 -21.69 25.28 -1.67
N SER A 606 -21.46 24.77 -0.47
CA SER A 606 -22.45 24.00 0.29
C SER A 606 -23.71 24.83 0.54
N PRO A 607 -24.90 24.31 0.25
CA PRO A 607 -26.15 25.01 0.57
C PRO A 607 -26.34 25.20 2.07
N GLN A 608 -27.11 26.20 2.46
CA GLN A 608 -27.54 26.41 3.85
C GLN A 608 -28.33 25.20 4.36
N ASN A 609 -28.03 24.78 5.57
CA ASN A 609 -28.65 23.64 6.26
C ASN A 609 -28.50 22.31 5.48
N HIS A 610 -27.36 22.17 4.78
CA HIS A 610 -27.05 20.94 4.07
C HIS A 610 -26.65 19.84 5.05
N MET A 611 -27.37 18.72 4.96
CA MET A 611 -27.07 17.54 5.80
C MET A 611 -26.08 16.63 5.10
N ILE A 612 -24.96 16.38 5.72
CA ILE A 612 -23.94 15.43 5.26
C ILE A 612 -23.96 14.20 6.17
N GLU A 613 -24.05 13.02 5.58
CA GLU A 613 -23.88 11.76 6.28
C GLU A 613 -22.50 11.18 6.00
N PHE A 614 -21.73 10.91 7.05
CA PHE A 614 -20.50 10.16 7.00
C PHE A 614 -20.70 8.75 7.52
N SER A 615 -20.23 7.75 6.81
CA SER A 615 -19.90 6.45 7.39
C SER A 615 -18.57 6.60 8.13
N THR A 616 -18.47 6.14 9.35
CA THR A 616 -17.27 6.29 10.16
C THR A 616 -16.75 4.96 10.66
N GLU A 617 -15.44 4.82 10.67
CA GLU A 617 -14.70 3.78 11.35
C GLU A 617 -13.75 4.44 12.35
N TYR A 618 -13.80 4.02 13.60
CA TYR A 618 -12.90 4.55 14.61
C TYR A 618 -12.34 3.46 15.51
N TRP A 619 -11.11 3.69 15.92
CA TRP A 619 -10.32 2.75 16.70
C TRP A 619 -10.23 3.22 18.12
N LEU A 620 -10.48 2.31 19.06
CA LEU A 620 -10.36 2.55 20.48
C LEU A 620 -9.22 1.71 21.03
N PRO A 621 -8.27 2.32 21.75
CA PRO A 621 -7.29 1.57 22.52
C PRO A 621 -8.02 0.91 23.70
N ASP A 622 -8.09 -0.40 23.69
CA ASP A 622 -8.57 -1.20 24.80
C ASP A 622 -7.47 -2.20 25.17
N TYR A 623 -6.62 -1.77 26.09
CA TYR A 623 -5.48 -2.60 26.47
C TYR A 623 -5.93 -4.00 26.92
N PRO A 624 -5.34 -5.07 26.39
CA PRO A 624 -4.18 -5.10 25.50
C PRO A 624 -4.53 -5.03 24.00
N TYR A 625 -5.72 -4.65 23.62
CA TYR A 625 -6.24 -4.79 22.26
C TYR A 625 -6.81 -3.49 21.71
N HIS A 626 -6.81 -3.35 20.39
CA HIS A 626 -7.57 -2.31 19.71
C HIS A 626 -8.95 -2.81 19.33
N ILE A 627 -9.96 -1.98 19.51
CA ILE A 627 -11.33 -2.27 19.11
C ILE A 627 -11.71 -1.32 17.98
N ILE A 628 -12.22 -1.85 16.89
CA ILE A 628 -12.74 -1.08 15.77
C ILE A 628 -14.25 -0.97 15.95
N LYS A 629 -14.74 0.26 15.96
CA LYS A 629 -16.16 0.57 15.95
C LYS A 629 -16.54 1.25 14.64
N ARG A 630 -17.76 1.02 14.20
CA ARG A 630 -18.34 1.60 12.99
C ARG A 630 -19.68 2.23 13.29
N GLY A 631 -19.98 3.31 12.59
CA GLY A 631 -21.24 4.01 12.74
C GLY A 631 -21.49 5.03 11.62
N LYS A 632 -22.60 5.76 11.74
CA LYS A 632 -22.93 6.89 10.89
C LYS A 632 -22.99 8.15 11.70
N VAL A 633 -22.39 9.22 11.19
CA VAL A 633 -22.46 10.56 11.76
C VAL A 633 -23.15 11.46 10.77
N LYS A 634 -24.08 12.27 11.26
CA LYS A 634 -24.75 13.31 10.48
C LYS A 634 -24.37 14.66 11.00
N ILE A 635 -23.96 15.54 10.11
CA ILE A 635 -23.67 16.93 10.42
C ILE A 635 -24.53 17.84 9.55
N GLU A 636 -24.83 19.01 10.06
CA GLU A 636 -25.52 20.06 9.31
C GLU A 636 -24.52 21.20 9.05
N VAL A 637 -24.32 21.54 7.78
CA VAL A 637 -23.45 22.64 7.38
C VAL A 637 -24.27 23.93 7.34
N THR A 638 -23.87 24.95 8.13
CA THR A 638 -24.58 26.21 8.25
C THR A 638 -23.62 27.38 8.05
N GLY A 639 -24.16 28.58 7.87
CA GLY A 639 -23.34 29.80 7.77
C GLY A 639 -22.77 30.07 6.38
N GLN A 640 -21.70 30.83 6.32
CA GLN A 640 -20.99 31.20 5.10
C GLN A 640 -19.50 30.90 5.27
N ASP A 641 -18.80 30.78 4.16
CA ASP A 641 -17.36 30.59 4.17
C ASP A 641 -16.65 31.81 4.77
N SER A 642 -15.98 31.56 5.89
CA SER A 642 -15.11 32.54 6.60
C SER A 642 -13.71 31.97 6.84
N THR A 643 -13.40 30.81 6.23
CA THR A 643 -12.17 30.08 6.48
C THR A 643 -11.11 30.45 5.43
N PRO A 644 -9.94 30.90 5.86
CA PRO A 644 -8.87 31.16 4.90
C PRO A 644 -8.28 29.86 4.32
N PRO A 645 -7.65 29.94 3.12
CA PRO A 645 -6.95 28.82 2.52
C PRO A 645 -5.94 28.16 3.47
N GLN A 646 -5.79 26.84 3.37
CA GLN A 646 -4.85 26.07 4.16
C GLN A 646 -3.64 25.66 3.34
N VAL A 647 -2.45 26.07 3.77
CA VAL A 647 -1.19 25.66 3.17
C VAL A 647 -0.71 24.37 3.82
N GLN A 648 -0.62 23.31 3.05
CA GLN A 648 -0.17 22.00 3.54
C GLN A 648 1.33 21.86 3.59
N TRP A 649 2.00 22.34 2.55
CA TRP A 649 3.47 22.33 2.48
C TRP A 649 3.99 23.42 1.53
N VAL A 650 5.22 23.87 1.79
CA VAL A 650 6.01 24.71 0.90
C VAL A 650 7.36 24.04 0.68
N LYS A 651 7.83 23.97 -0.56
CA LYS A 651 9.15 23.40 -0.89
C LYS A 651 9.81 24.10 -2.06
N GLY A 652 11.14 23.99 -2.14
CA GLY A 652 11.89 24.23 -3.35
C GLY A 652 12.01 22.95 -4.17
N SER A 653 12.00 23.09 -5.48
CA SER A 653 12.30 21.97 -6.40
C SER A 653 13.43 22.39 -7.35
N GLY A 654 13.96 21.43 -8.11
CA GLY A 654 14.96 21.67 -9.12
C GLY A 654 14.52 22.74 -10.13
N ASP A 655 15.45 23.33 -10.86
CA ASP A 655 15.22 24.44 -11.79
C ASP A 655 14.77 25.76 -11.14
N ASN A 656 15.08 25.98 -9.87
CA ASN A 656 14.70 27.17 -9.11
C ASN A 656 13.18 27.40 -9.03
N VAL A 657 12.41 26.35 -8.80
CA VAL A 657 10.96 26.45 -8.65
C VAL A 657 10.59 26.40 -7.18
N ILE A 658 9.84 27.41 -6.69
CA ILE A 658 9.13 27.33 -5.43
C ILE A 658 7.74 26.77 -5.67
N GLN A 659 7.30 25.88 -4.80
CA GLN A 659 5.99 25.25 -4.82
C GLN A 659 5.33 25.31 -3.45
N ALA A 660 4.02 25.51 -3.45
CA ALA A 660 3.18 25.43 -2.25
C ALA A 660 1.92 24.65 -2.58
N LYS A 661 1.59 23.63 -1.79
CA LYS A 661 0.31 22.94 -1.89
C LYS A 661 -0.67 23.56 -0.92
N ALA A 662 -1.81 23.98 -1.43
CA ALA A 662 -2.84 24.61 -0.60
C ALA A 662 -4.24 24.18 -1.04
N TYR A 663 -5.13 24.12 -0.08
CA TYR A 663 -6.53 23.79 -0.28
C TYR A 663 -7.43 24.86 0.31
N ASP A 664 -8.60 24.91 -0.26
CA ASP A 664 -9.71 25.75 0.18
C ASP A 664 -11.03 25.05 -0.18
N GLY A 665 -12.08 25.29 0.56
CA GLY A 665 -13.41 24.78 0.23
C GLY A 665 -14.00 25.39 -1.05
N GLY A 666 -13.43 26.50 -1.51
CA GLY A 666 -13.72 27.20 -2.74
C GLY A 666 -12.49 27.29 -3.66
N LYS A 667 -12.31 28.45 -4.26
CA LYS A 667 -11.19 28.73 -5.15
C LYS A 667 -10.19 29.66 -4.47
N ILE A 668 -8.92 29.28 -4.46
CA ILE A 668 -7.83 30.19 -4.09
C ILE A 668 -7.64 31.20 -5.21
N GLN A 669 -7.85 32.47 -4.90
CA GLN A 669 -7.80 33.59 -5.84
C GLN A 669 -6.37 34.06 -6.11
N SER A 670 -5.57 34.12 -5.05
CA SER A 670 -4.16 34.51 -5.16
C SER A 670 -3.31 33.81 -4.10
N MET A 671 -2.06 33.52 -4.46
CA MET A 671 -1.05 33.01 -3.55
C MET A 671 0.28 33.71 -3.80
N LYS A 672 0.92 34.19 -2.74
CA LYS A 672 2.20 34.87 -2.80
C LYS A 672 3.19 34.24 -1.84
N ALA A 673 4.45 34.20 -2.25
CA ALA A 673 5.54 33.78 -1.39
C ALA A 673 6.60 34.89 -1.32
N ARG A 674 7.08 35.16 -0.12
CA ARG A 674 8.24 36.01 0.14
C ARG A 674 9.36 35.16 0.68
N LEU A 675 10.41 35.00 -0.14
CA LEU A 675 11.60 34.22 0.17
C LEU A 675 12.66 35.12 0.77
N ILE A 676 12.97 34.93 2.03
CA ILE A 676 13.97 35.72 2.77
C ILE A 676 15.27 34.91 2.81
N SER A 677 16.35 35.45 2.24
CA SER A 677 17.63 34.76 2.24
C SER A 677 18.14 34.54 3.66
N ARG A 678 18.51 33.30 3.98
CA ARG A 678 19.09 32.96 5.30
C ARG A 678 20.50 33.55 5.47
N GLU A 679 21.24 33.69 4.38
CA GLU A 679 22.59 34.24 4.40
C GLU A 679 22.57 35.77 4.47
N PHE A 680 21.59 36.41 3.81
CA PHE A 680 21.41 37.87 3.72
C PHE A 680 19.96 38.26 4.04
N PRO A 681 19.56 38.32 5.33
CA PRO A 681 18.15 38.53 5.72
C PRO A 681 17.53 39.85 5.20
N GLU A 682 18.35 40.82 4.86
CA GLU A 682 17.88 42.08 4.22
C GLU A 682 17.47 41.87 2.74
N LYS A 683 17.80 40.71 2.13
CA LYS A 683 17.44 40.38 0.77
C LYS A 683 16.27 39.43 0.73
N PHE A 684 15.27 39.79 0.00
CA PHE A 684 14.10 38.94 -0.21
C PHE A 684 13.63 38.97 -1.66
N ILE A 685 12.89 37.95 -2.06
CA ILE A 685 12.26 37.80 -3.35
C ILE A 685 10.77 37.63 -3.09
N GLU A 686 9.93 38.48 -3.70
CA GLU A 686 8.48 38.28 -3.68
C GLU A 686 8.01 37.72 -5.01
N VAL A 687 7.22 36.68 -4.99
CA VAL A 687 6.67 36.03 -6.18
C VAL A 687 5.20 35.70 -5.97
N GLU A 688 4.45 35.81 -7.06
CA GLU A 688 3.09 35.30 -7.14
C GLU A 688 3.15 33.88 -7.70
N LEU A 689 2.60 32.93 -6.94
CA LEU A 689 2.51 31.53 -7.32
C LEU A 689 1.23 31.31 -8.15
N ASN A 690 1.26 30.38 -9.08
CA ASN A 690 0.11 30.06 -9.92
C ASN A 690 -0.12 28.56 -10.01
N ASP A 691 -1.38 28.18 -10.23
CA ASP A 691 -1.87 26.83 -10.48
C ASP A 691 -2.53 26.82 -11.88
N LYS A 692 -1.72 27.07 -12.94
CA LYS A 692 -2.18 27.27 -14.33
C LYS A 692 -1.37 26.44 -15.34
N GLY A 693 -0.62 25.46 -14.90
CA GLY A 693 0.23 24.63 -15.76
C GLY A 693 1.35 25.39 -16.46
N LYS A 694 1.87 26.49 -15.89
CA LYS A 694 2.90 27.35 -16.51
C LYS A 694 3.81 28.01 -15.49
N GLU A 695 4.95 28.55 -15.95
CA GLU A 695 5.91 29.31 -15.13
C GLU A 695 6.46 28.54 -13.91
N GLY A 696 6.67 27.25 -14.06
CA GLY A 696 7.14 26.36 -12.99
C GLY A 696 6.05 25.45 -12.45
N ASP A 697 4.80 25.81 -12.68
CA ASP A 697 3.67 24.93 -12.45
C ASP A 697 3.56 23.90 -13.58
N ARG A 698 3.32 22.64 -13.24
CA ARG A 698 3.32 21.52 -14.18
C ARG A 698 1.93 21.20 -14.72
N GLU A 699 0.90 21.43 -13.90
CA GLU A 699 -0.46 21.00 -14.20
C GLU A 699 -1.47 22.00 -13.65
N GLU A 700 -2.42 22.43 -14.46
CA GLU A 700 -3.48 23.35 -14.04
C GLU A 700 -4.49 22.64 -13.13
N GLY A 701 -4.75 23.22 -11.95
CA GLY A 701 -5.81 22.76 -11.03
C GLY A 701 -5.42 21.56 -10.15
N ASP A 702 -4.12 21.31 -9.96
CA ASP A 702 -3.64 20.23 -9.09
C ASP A 702 -3.39 20.68 -7.64
N HIS A 703 -3.81 21.92 -7.31
CA HIS A 703 -3.61 22.58 -6.01
C HIS A 703 -2.15 22.82 -5.62
N ILE A 704 -1.20 22.67 -6.56
CA ILE A 704 0.21 22.95 -6.35
C ILE A 704 0.58 24.27 -7.04
N PHE A 705 0.50 25.33 -6.29
CA PHE A 705 0.87 26.67 -6.76
C PHE A 705 2.38 26.79 -6.90
N SER A 706 2.84 27.16 -8.08
CA SER A 706 4.26 27.15 -8.39
C SER A 706 4.73 28.41 -9.07
N LYS A 707 6.03 28.73 -8.91
CA LYS A 707 6.71 29.79 -9.67
C LYS A 707 8.17 29.44 -9.89
N LYS A 708 8.61 29.55 -11.14
CA LYS A 708 10.04 29.52 -11.48
C LYS A 708 10.66 30.90 -11.21
N ILE A 709 11.76 30.91 -10.46
CA ILE A 709 12.52 32.12 -10.14
C ILE A 709 13.72 32.18 -11.10
N PRO A 710 13.72 33.11 -12.07
CA PRO A 710 14.82 33.21 -13.05
C PRO A 710 16.13 33.61 -12.36
N ASP A 711 17.23 33.14 -12.91
CA ASP A 711 18.60 33.58 -12.57
C ASP A 711 19.00 33.45 -11.08
N GLN A 712 18.24 32.66 -10.31
CA GLN A 712 18.56 32.42 -8.90
C GLN A 712 19.66 31.37 -8.80
N LYS A 713 20.71 31.68 -8.03
CA LYS A 713 21.72 30.73 -7.62
C LYS A 713 21.22 29.93 -6.42
N PHE A 714 21.85 28.76 -6.15
CA PHE A 714 21.61 27.98 -4.94
C PHE A 714 21.48 28.90 -3.70
N GLY A 715 20.42 28.69 -2.94
CA GLY A 715 20.16 29.45 -1.74
C GLY A 715 19.22 28.76 -0.76
N LEU A 716 19.39 29.13 0.52
CA LEU A 716 18.52 28.72 1.63
C LEU A 716 17.61 29.91 2.00
N TYR A 717 16.30 29.64 2.11
CA TYR A 717 15.31 30.69 2.33
C TYR A 717 14.34 30.32 3.44
N HIS A 718 14.03 31.30 4.29
CA HIS A 718 12.79 31.32 5.06
C HIS A 718 11.67 31.83 4.16
N VAL A 719 10.47 31.28 4.29
CA VAL A 719 9.35 31.63 3.39
C VAL A 719 8.17 32.12 4.20
N GLU A 720 7.69 33.31 3.85
CA GLU A 720 6.38 33.80 4.25
C GLU A 720 5.39 33.54 3.13
N ILE A 721 4.25 32.92 3.44
CA ILE A 721 3.17 32.60 2.50
C ILE A 721 1.95 33.44 2.81
N GLU A 722 1.37 34.01 1.77
CA GLU A 722 0.07 34.68 1.78
C GLU A 722 -0.85 34.01 0.75
N ALA A 723 -2.06 33.61 1.17
CA ALA A 723 -3.09 33.10 0.26
C ALA A 723 -4.43 33.77 0.55
N ILE A 724 -5.22 34.00 -0.50
CA ILE A 724 -6.54 34.63 -0.44
C ILE A 724 -7.49 33.81 -1.30
N ASP A 725 -8.66 33.49 -0.73
CA ASP A 725 -9.74 32.78 -1.43
C ASP A 725 -10.67 33.70 -2.22
N SER A 726 -11.69 33.13 -2.83
CA SER A 726 -12.73 33.83 -3.58
C SER A 726 -13.72 34.62 -2.71
N PHE A 727 -13.70 34.41 -1.40
CA PHE A 727 -14.52 35.12 -0.39
C PHE A 727 -13.73 36.20 0.35
N ASN A 728 -12.46 36.42 -0.03
CA ASN A 728 -11.48 37.33 0.56
C ASN A 728 -11.01 36.90 1.97
N ASN A 729 -11.17 35.64 2.35
CA ASN A 729 -10.53 35.14 3.54
C ASN A 729 -9.02 34.99 3.26
N LYS A 730 -8.21 35.37 4.22
CA LYS A 730 -6.76 35.51 4.02
C LYS A 730 -5.96 34.80 5.09
N ILE A 731 -4.95 34.02 4.67
CA ILE A 731 -3.88 33.57 5.54
C ILE A 731 -2.59 34.29 5.19
N ALA A 732 -1.79 34.61 6.21
CA ALA A 732 -0.40 35.05 6.07
C ALA A 732 0.39 34.41 7.21
N SER A 733 1.36 33.57 6.87
CA SER A 733 2.17 32.85 7.87
C SER A 733 3.59 32.61 7.38
N GLU A 734 4.53 32.51 8.32
CA GLU A 734 5.88 32.02 8.06
C GLU A 734 5.84 30.50 8.00
N TRP A 735 6.46 29.93 6.96
CA TRP A 735 6.60 28.50 6.81
C TRP A 735 7.72 27.99 7.74
N PRO A 736 7.50 26.96 8.57
CA PRO A 736 8.46 26.57 9.61
C PRO A 736 9.78 26.01 9.06
N ASP A 737 9.76 25.42 7.87
CA ASP A 737 10.94 24.81 7.29
C ASP A 737 11.69 25.77 6.37
N VAL A 738 13.03 25.66 6.36
CA VAL A 738 13.88 26.34 5.40
C VAL A 738 13.77 25.61 4.06
N ILE A 739 13.51 26.35 2.98
CA ILE A 739 13.50 25.79 1.63
C ILE A 739 14.84 25.96 0.93
N VAL A 740 15.15 25.07 0.02
CA VAL A 740 16.34 25.08 -0.82
C VAL A 740 15.91 25.30 -2.27
N LEU A 741 16.49 26.31 -2.93
CA LEU A 741 16.39 26.52 -4.38
C LEU A 741 17.74 26.20 -5.03
N TYR A 742 17.72 25.45 -6.17
CA TYR A 742 18.93 25.02 -6.88
C TYR A 742 18.69 24.74 -8.36
#